data_b3f669f8d384388c1366cee7c1465bef
#
_entry.id   b3f669f8d384388c1366cee7c1465bef
#
_cell.length_a   1.000
_cell.length_b   1.000
_cell.length_c   1.000
_cell.angle_alpha   90.00
_cell.angle_beta   90.00
_cell.angle_gamma   90.00
#
_symmetry.space_group_name_H-M   'P 1'
#
loop_
_entity.id
_entity.type
_entity.pdbx_description
1 polymer ?
#
loop_
_entity_poly.entity_id
_entity_poly.type
_entity_poly.pdbx_seq_one_letter_code
_entity_poly.pdbx_strand_id
1 'polypeptide(L)'
;MTDSSGKARMSKTNSKLYGTLITGMVALFLYLFVFALCGYYPFGNNTPVTWDLEGQYLPFMSWFSSLYQNNPYQSFYTQSIPLGGGTIGLWAYYLSSPFNLILPFFSLNTMPVAVTVILLAKHAFSAMAMYFYFTVRYPRKETGKGWGKYRAELFWGLFSVVYALSGYAVNMQFNIMWLDGMIVLPLLAAALEWLVRKDKRRFLVFTLCLAFITNFYIGYMLWVFSFFYFLFLRLEIGAKESRFSQWKRYFGSLFISAGLCAIFLLPLVYSLSISKLSGNGILGKIAGILNEHGSLLGAAAVCFLMILLFSLAYGRKLLDRILSANTKLHNRLEGKALQRGKLFFLIVLTGGLAAGAILLSRKGIIERTLFYLPLKLFMGAFISQEIVKGMPNIYVSGAVILSGIFFVLDLRISLREKILHCGLAGVLFISMAVKKLNYIWHGFSAPNGSNYRYSFLLSFVLIMMASYYIYHILCASGNGGIVKKFSILPQMERKQKIVSAAGAAALSAWVLLSIYKYSSLENDFLNCSEIVITVLFYLIVLICYIKRSILLIFATCFELVLNAAWCLGTMSYVQWDEYQQEVNEISDIVAYIKDLDKGIYRIEIPDIGSNGALMYGYDSISHYSSVMPAKTASFLGKFGLAPEYMGNLETIYTIDLESDIAGLLNIKYVVSTEAPDQESYVQVASLHGYGIYENSDFQERGFLADYDMICSDMKAASLEKWTRQTFPVELSLNDGRIVCQVANESAENKLLAFSIAWDQGWEAWIDGKPADTEMLWDALLCVQLPEGEHEVVLEYHVPGLKAGACVSGLTALLCAGGFCMVQGKKRKAGRPS
;
A
#
# COMPACT_ATOMS: atom_id res chain seq x y z
N MET A 1 40.24 -32.09 9.06
CA MET A 1 39.72 -30.89 9.76
C MET A 1 38.71 -30.07 8.95
N THR A 2 38.32 -30.46 7.75
CA THR A 2 37.41 -29.70 6.84
C THR A 2 35.93 -30.06 6.98
N ASP A 3 35.56 -31.16 7.63
CA ASP A 3 34.15 -31.64 7.71
C ASP A 3 33.37 -31.08 8.91
N SER A 4 34.02 -30.70 10.00
CA SER A 4 33.36 -30.18 11.21
C SER A 4 32.85 -28.74 11.04
N SER A 5 33.49 -27.91 10.21
CA SER A 5 33.10 -26.53 9.94
C SER A 5 31.89 -26.46 9.01
N GLY A 6 31.79 -27.38 8.05
CA GLY A 6 30.65 -27.52 7.14
C GLY A 6 29.39 -27.99 7.86
N LYS A 7 29.48 -29.03 8.68
CA LYS A 7 28.37 -29.53 9.52
C LYS A 7 27.87 -28.49 10.51
N ALA A 8 28.75 -27.73 11.16
CA ALA A 8 28.39 -26.67 12.09
C ALA A 8 27.72 -25.47 11.38
N ARG A 9 28.10 -25.18 10.11
CA ARG A 9 27.51 -24.13 9.28
C ARG A 9 26.12 -24.54 8.78
N MET A 10 25.96 -25.79 8.32
CA MET A 10 24.65 -26.35 7.91
C MET A 10 23.68 -26.42 9.08
N SER A 11 24.08 -26.88 10.27
CA SER A 11 23.25 -26.92 11.47
C SER A 11 22.74 -25.53 11.89
N LYS A 12 23.59 -24.48 11.76
CA LYS A 12 23.20 -23.09 12.09
C LYS A 12 22.23 -22.48 11.09
N THR A 13 22.35 -22.82 9.79
CA THR A 13 21.45 -22.35 8.75
C THR A 13 20.07 -22.99 8.92
N ASN A 14 20.02 -24.30 9.18
CA ASN A 14 18.80 -25.05 9.41
C ASN A 14 18.02 -24.51 10.62
N SER A 15 18.67 -24.22 11.74
CA SER A 15 18.00 -23.67 12.95
C SER A 15 17.37 -22.29 12.72
N LYS A 16 17.92 -21.44 11.84
CA LYS A 16 17.29 -20.16 11.49
C LYS A 16 16.07 -20.36 10.61
N LEU A 17 16.16 -21.25 9.64
CA LEU A 17 15.06 -21.59 8.75
C LEU A 17 13.88 -22.15 9.54
N TYR A 18 14.14 -23.11 10.45
CA TYR A 18 13.09 -23.65 11.33
C TYR A 18 12.42 -22.59 12.18
N GLY A 19 13.18 -21.67 12.81
CA GLY A 19 12.59 -20.58 13.58
C GLY A 19 11.72 -19.66 12.75
N THR A 20 12.13 -19.37 11.51
CA THR A 20 11.33 -18.57 10.58
C THR A 20 10.03 -19.28 10.21
N LEU A 21 10.11 -20.56 9.83
CA LEU A 21 8.93 -21.35 9.44
C LEU A 21 7.96 -21.53 10.61
N ILE A 22 8.45 -21.88 11.80
CA ILE A 22 7.61 -22.03 12.99
C ILE A 22 6.88 -20.72 13.30
N THR A 23 7.56 -19.58 13.22
CA THR A 23 6.94 -18.28 13.49
C THR A 23 5.84 -17.97 12.48
N GLY A 24 6.06 -18.26 11.19
CA GLY A 24 5.02 -18.12 10.17
C GLY A 24 3.82 -19.02 10.42
N MET A 25 4.06 -20.28 10.80
CA MET A 25 2.98 -21.21 11.14
C MET A 25 2.18 -20.76 12.36
N VAL A 26 2.86 -20.25 13.40
CA VAL A 26 2.14 -19.72 14.59
C VAL A 26 1.26 -18.53 14.19
N ALA A 27 1.76 -17.59 13.37
CA ALA A 27 0.95 -16.48 12.89
C ALA A 27 -0.25 -16.97 12.05
N LEU A 28 -0.01 -17.95 11.16
CA LEU A 28 -1.05 -18.58 10.34
C LEU A 28 -2.17 -19.19 11.21
N PHE A 29 -1.80 -20.01 12.19
CA PHE A 29 -2.78 -20.68 13.05
C PHE A 29 -3.55 -19.70 13.94
N LEU A 30 -2.88 -18.69 14.50
CA LEU A 30 -3.56 -17.68 15.30
C LEU A 30 -4.56 -16.88 14.44
N TYR A 31 -4.18 -16.54 13.20
CA TYR A 31 -5.06 -15.77 12.34
C TYR A 31 -6.19 -16.62 11.75
N LEU A 32 -5.93 -17.89 11.45
CA LEU A 32 -6.99 -18.83 11.10
C LEU A 32 -8.01 -19.01 12.26
N PHE A 33 -7.53 -19.00 13.51
CA PHE A 33 -8.40 -19.00 14.67
C PHE A 33 -9.24 -17.72 14.80
N VAL A 34 -8.66 -16.55 14.48
CA VAL A 34 -9.44 -15.30 14.37
C VAL A 34 -10.53 -15.42 13.30
N PHE A 35 -10.24 -16.00 12.14
CA PHE A 35 -11.23 -16.20 11.08
C PHE A 35 -12.36 -17.14 11.52
N ALA A 36 -12.02 -18.17 12.30
CA ALA A 36 -13.03 -19.03 12.90
C ALA A 36 -13.92 -18.29 13.91
N LEU A 37 -13.35 -17.41 14.74
CA LEU A 37 -14.12 -16.59 15.68
C LEU A 37 -15.01 -15.55 14.95
N CYS A 38 -14.58 -15.03 13.82
CA CYS A 38 -15.36 -14.10 12.99
C CYS A 38 -16.40 -14.83 12.10
N GLY A 39 -16.46 -16.15 12.14
CA GLY A 39 -17.40 -16.95 11.34
C GLY A 39 -17.13 -16.89 9.85
N TYR A 40 -15.85 -16.73 9.41
CA TYR A 40 -15.52 -16.79 7.99
C TYR A 40 -15.59 -18.22 7.47
N TYR A 41 -16.10 -18.38 6.25
CA TYR A 41 -16.17 -19.68 5.58
C TYR A 41 -14.81 -20.39 5.59
N PRO A 42 -14.72 -21.70 5.94
CA PRO A 42 -15.81 -22.64 6.18
C PRO A 42 -16.31 -22.72 7.63
N PHE A 43 -15.93 -21.84 8.53
CA PHE A 43 -16.34 -21.86 9.93
C PHE A 43 -17.71 -21.20 10.19
N GLY A 44 -18.21 -20.45 9.25
CA GLY A 44 -19.50 -19.77 9.26
C GLY A 44 -19.86 -19.27 7.87
N ASN A 45 -20.79 -18.33 7.78
CA ASN A 45 -21.31 -17.81 6.51
C ASN A 45 -20.65 -16.48 6.06
N ASN A 46 -19.80 -15.87 6.88
CA ASN A 46 -19.10 -14.64 6.49
C ASN A 46 -17.98 -14.94 5.48
N THR A 47 -17.69 -14.00 4.59
CA THR A 47 -16.46 -13.98 3.80
C THR A 47 -15.54 -12.85 4.31
N PRO A 48 -14.24 -12.82 3.98
CA PRO A 48 -13.40 -11.67 4.29
C PRO A 48 -13.64 -10.47 3.35
N VAL A 49 -14.62 -10.56 2.46
CA VAL A 49 -14.93 -9.55 1.44
C VAL A 49 -15.74 -8.41 2.05
N THR A 50 -15.24 -7.19 1.93
CA THR A 50 -15.84 -5.98 2.50
C THR A 50 -15.19 -4.72 1.90
N TRP A 51 -15.91 -3.59 1.88
CA TRP A 51 -15.42 -2.30 1.40
C TRP A 51 -14.80 -2.39 0.00
N ASP A 52 -13.64 -1.73 -0.20
CA ASP A 52 -12.92 -1.74 -1.48
C ASP A 52 -12.57 -3.17 -1.99
N LEU A 53 -12.49 -4.15 -1.09
CA LEU A 53 -12.26 -5.54 -1.48
C LEU A 53 -13.46 -6.12 -2.23
N GLU A 54 -14.67 -5.71 -1.88
CA GLU A 54 -15.91 -6.08 -2.56
C GLU A 54 -16.03 -5.33 -3.90
N GLY A 55 -16.07 -4.00 -3.85
CA GLY A 55 -16.38 -3.19 -5.04
C GLY A 55 -15.26 -3.06 -6.05
N GLN A 56 -13.99 -3.34 -5.67
CA GLN A 56 -12.84 -3.16 -6.56
C GLN A 56 -11.96 -4.39 -6.68
N TYR A 57 -11.39 -4.87 -5.56
CA TYR A 57 -10.26 -5.80 -5.65
C TYR A 57 -10.70 -7.21 -6.05
N LEU A 58 -11.83 -7.67 -5.55
CA LEU A 58 -12.39 -8.97 -5.92
C LEU A 58 -12.74 -9.03 -7.42
N PRO A 59 -13.44 -8.04 -8.02
CA PRO A 59 -13.61 -7.95 -9.47
C PRO A 59 -12.30 -7.98 -10.26
N PHE A 60 -11.28 -7.22 -9.84
CA PHE A 60 -9.98 -7.22 -10.53
C PHE A 60 -9.25 -8.54 -10.39
N MET A 61 -9.34 -9.21 -9.24
CA MET A 61 -8.76 -10.53 -9.01
C MET A 61 -9.48 -11.60 -9.85
N SER A 62 -10.80 -11.49 -9.99
CA SER A 62 -11.61 -12.36 -10.85
C SER A 62 -11.25 -12.18 -12.32
N TRP A 63 -11.15 -10.94 -12.79
CA TRP A 63 -10.64 -10.64 -14.13
C TRP A 63 -9.23 -11.21 -14.36
N PHE A 64 -8.30 -11.01 -13.41
CA PHE A 64 -6.97 -11.59 -13.49
C PHE A 64 -7.00 -13.12 -13.65
N SER A 65 -7.86 -13.82 -12.88
CA SER A 65 -8.05 -15.26 -12.98
C SER A 65 -8.55 -15.66 -14.36
N SER A 66 -9.54 -14.94 -14.91
CA SER A 66 -10.14 -15.24 -16.22
C SER A 66 -9.15 -15.09 -17.38
N LEU A 67 -8.20 -14.16 -17.30
CA LEU A 67 -7.15 -13.99 -18.32
C LEU A 67 -6.31 -15.27 -18.51
N TYR A 68 -5.98 -15.96 -17.43
CA TYR A 68 -5.20 -17.20 -17.51
C TYR A 68 -6.02 -18.40 -17.94
N GLN A 69 -7.34 -18.37 -17.75
CA GLN A 69 -8.24 -19.44 -18.14
C GLN A 69 -8.65 -19.32 -19.61
N ASN A 70 -8.86 -18.12 -20.13
CA ASN A 70 -9.47 -17.88 -21.43
C ASN A 70 -8.51 -17.29 -22.46
N ASN A 71 -7.85 -16.17 -22.19
CA ASN A 71 -6.95 -15.52 -23.15
C ASN A 71 -5.91 -14.60 -22.47
N PRO A 72 -4.66 -15.05 -22.28
CA PRO A 72 -3.61 -14.25 -21.64
C PRO A 72 -3.16 -13.04 -22.47
N TYR A 73 -3.50 -12.93 -23.75
CA TYR A 73 -3.14 -11.79 -24.59
C TYR A 73 -3.93 -10.52 -24.29
N GLN A 74 -5.08 -10.64 -23.59
CA GLN A 74 -5.92 -9.53 -23.14
C GLN A 74 -5.34 -8.78 -21.91
N SER A 75 -4.13 -9.10 -21.49
CA SER A 75 -3.55 -8.61 -20.24
C SER A 75 -3.30 -7.10 -20.20
N PHE A 76 -3.17 -6.43 -21.33
CA PHE A 76 -2.74 -5.03 -21.39
C PHE A 76 -3.79 -4.05 -21.89
N TYR A 77 -4.91 -4.55 -22.40
CA TYR A 77 -6.06 -3.76 -22.83
C TYR A 77 -7.36 -4.53 -22.57
N THR A 78 -8.44 -3.85 -22.18
CA THR A 78 -9.75 -4.47 -22.00
C THR A 78 -10.87 -3.51 -22.39
N GLN A 79 -11.96 -4.09 -22.89
CA GLN A 79 -13.22 -3.37 -23.16
C GLN A 79 -14.16 -3.34 -21.95
N SER A 80 -13.88 -4.13 -20.92
CA SER A 80 -14.69 -4.22 -19.69
C SER A 80 -14.49 -3.04 -18.71
N ILE A 81 -13.85 -1.97 -19.17
CA ILE A 81 -13.74 -0.68 -18.46
C ILE A 81 -14.30 0.44 -19.37
N PRO A 82 -14.59 1.63 -18.82
CA PRO A 82 -15.28 2.68 -19.57
C PRO A 82 -14.65 3.00 -20.91
N LEU A 83 -15.39 2.75 -21.98
CA LEU A 83 -14.94 2.94 -23.37
C LEU A 83 -13.68 2.16 -23.76
N GLY A 84 -13.32 1.14 -23.00
CA GLY A 84 -12.05 0.41 -23.17
C GLY A 84 -10.83 1.19 -22.72
N GLY A 85 -9.73 0.48 -22.44
CA GLY A 85 -8.49 1.15 -22.01
C GLY A 85 -7.36 0.23 -21.61
N GLY A 86 -6.17 0.83 -21.45
CA GLY A 86 -4.97 0.15 -20.98
C GLY A 86 -5.03 -0.24 -19.51
N THR A 87 -4.64 -1.46 -19.18
CA THR A 87 -4.77 -2.07 -17.84
C THR A 87 -3.53 -1.94 -16.97
N ILE A 88 -2.45 -1.33 -17.47
CA ILE A 88 -1.17 -1.28 -16.73
C ILE A 88 -1.28 -0.63 -15.34
N GLY A 89 -2.20 0.34 -15.20
CA GLY A 89 -2.51 0.95 -13.91
C GLY A 89 -3.12 -0.05 -12.93
N LEU A 90 -4.05 -0.91 -13.40
CA LEU A 90 -4.65 -1.98 -12.59
C LEU A 90 -3.60 -3.00 -12.16
N TRP A 91 -2.72 -3.42 -13.08
CA TRP A 91 -1.60 -4.30 -12.75
C TRP A 91 -0.71 -3.71 -11.67
N ALA A 92 -0.30 -2.47 -11.85
CA ALA A 92 0.69 -1.83 -10.99
C ALA A 92 0.18 -1.56 -9.57
N TYR A 93 -1.09 -1.30 -9.38
CA TYR A 93 -1.66 -0.99 -8.08
C TYR A 93 -2.31 -2.19 -7.38
N TYR A 94 -3.03 -3.06 -8.12
CA TYR A 94 -3.87 -4.08 -7.53
C TYR A 94 -3.36 -5.51 -7.72
N LEU A 95 -2.75 -5.84 -8.87
CA LEU A 95 -2.61 -7.21 -9.33
C LEU A 95 -1.19 -7.79 -9.27
N SER A 96 -0.16 -6.98 -9.21
CA SER A 96 1.24 -7.43 -9.30
C SER A 96 1.78 -8.14 -8.05
N SER A 97 0.94 -8.43 -7.07
CA SER A 97 1.32 -9.24 -5.92
C SER A 97 1.65 -10.68 -6.32
N PRO A 98 2.78 -11.27 -5.88
CA PRO A 98 3.10 -12.66 -6.20
C PRO A 98 2.10 -13.65 -5.59
N PHE A 99 1.33 -13.26 -4.59
CA PHE A 99 0.29 -14.09 -4.00
C PHE A 99 -0.91 -14.26 -4.94
N ASN A 100 -1.12 -13.34 -5.88
CA ASN A 100 -2.20 -13.42 -6.87
C ASN A 100 -1.97 -14.56 -7.89
N LEU A 101 -0.77 -15.13 -7.98
CA LEU A 101 -0.48 -16.29 -8.84
C LEU A 101 -1.29 -17.54 -8.48
N ILE A 102 -1.95 -17.58 -7.33
CA ILE A 102 -2.86 -18.67 -6.98
C ILE A 102 -4.27 -18.49 -7.55
N LEU A 103 -4.67 -17.27 -7.92
CA LEU A 103 -6.03 -16.96 -8.37
C LEU A 103 -6.52 -17.81 -9.55
N PRO A 104 -5.70 -18.12 -10.57
CA PRO A 104 -6.13 -18.97 -11.69
C PRO A 104 -6.59 -20.38 -11.29
N PHE A 105 -6.29 -20.83 -10.08
CA PHE A 105 -6.73 -22.13 -9.56
C PHE A 105 -8.12 -22.08 -8.88
N PHE A 106 -8.75 -20.90 -8.80
CA PHE A 106 -10.05 -20.69 -8.20
C PHE A 106 -11.05 -20.22 -9.25
N SER A 107 -12.25 -20.77 -9.20
CA SER A 107 -13.38 -20.29 -9.99
C SER A 107 -13.97 -19.02 -9.39
N LEU A 108 -14.80 -18.33 -10.16
CA LEU A 108 -15.50 -17.13 -9.68
C LEU A 108 -16.24 -17.42 -8.37
N ASN A 109 -16.99 -18.53 -8.28
CA ASN A 109 -17.71 -18.95 -7.09
C ASN A 109 -16.81 -19.16 -5.86
N THR A 110 -15.54 -19.49 -6.04
CA THR A 110 -14.61 -19.77 -4.94
C THR A 110 -13.60 -18.64 -4.69
N MET A 111 -13.78 -17.50 -5.34
CA MET A 111 -12.85 -16.37 -5.23
C MET A 111 -12.69 -15.81 -3.80
N PRO A 112 -13.73 -15.72 -2.94
CA PRO A 112 -13.55 -15.33 -1.53
C PRO A 112 -12.68 -16.31 -0.72
N VAL A 113 -12.64 -17.61 -1.12
CA VAL A 113 -11.72 -18.58 -0.50
C VAL A 113 -10.29 -18.30 -0.92
N ALA A 114 -10.05 -17.93 -2.19
CA ALA A 114 -8.73 -17.49 -2.64
C ALA A 114 -8.24 -16.26 -1.85
N VAL A 115 -9.10 -15.28 -1.63
CA VAL A 115 -8.83 -14.11 -0.77
C VAL A 115 -8.45 -14.55 0.64
N THR A 116 -9.21 -15.47 1.25
CA THR A 116 -8.90 -16.04 2.57
C THR A 116 -7.50 -16.64 2.61
N VAL A 117 -7.15 -17.47 1.63
CA VAL A 117 -5.82 -18.11 1.54
C VAL A 117 -4.71 -17.07 1.39
N ILE A 118 -4.92 -16.04 0.55
CA ILE A 118 -3.95 -14.96 0.35
C ILE A 118 -3.75 -14.16 1.65
N LEU A 119 -4.81 -13.81 2.36
CA LEU A 119 -4.71 -13.09 3.63
C LEU A 119 -3.93 -13.88 4.66
N LEU A 120 -4.26 -15.15 4.86
CA LEU A 120 -3.54 -16.04 5.77
C LEU A 120 -2.05 -16.16 5.41
N ALA A 121 -1.76 -16.33 4.12
CA ALA A 121 -0.39 -16.39 3.63
C ALA A 121 0.36 -15.09 3.90
N LYS A 122 -0.22 -13.92 3.59
CA LYS A 122 0.43 -12.62 3.80
C LYS A 122 0.75 -12.35 5.27
N HIS A 123 -0.13 -12.71 6.21
CA HIS A 123 0.16 -12.62 7.65
C HIS A 123 1.30 -13.55 8.06
N ALA A 124 1.30 -14.80 7.59
CA ALA A 124 2.38 -15.75 7.86
C ALA A 124 3.72 -15.25 7.31
N PHE A 125 3.75 -14.78 6.06
CA PHE A 125 4.98 -14.25 5.43
C PHE A 125 5.45 -12.95 6.08
N SER A 126 4.54 -12.09 6.59
CA SER A 126 4.90 -10.90 7.37
C SER A 126 5.62 -11.28 8.66
N ALA A 127 5.14 -12.30 9.39
CA ALA A 127 5.82 -12.84 10.56
C ALA A 127 7.19 -13.44 10.21
N MET A 128 7.27 -14.22 9.12
CA MET A 128 8.52 -14.81 8.65
C MET A 128 9.55 -13.75 8.27
N ALA A 129 9.15 -12.71 7.55
CA ALA A 129 10.01 -11.60 7.15
C ALA A 129 10.54 -10.83 8.37
N MET A 130 9.68 -10.58 9.36
CA MET A 130 10.07 -9.90 10.60
C MET A 130 11.04 -10.75 11.44
N TYR A 131 10.80 -12.05 11.57
CA TYR A 131 11.73 -12.97 12.25
C TYR A 131 13.09 -13.01 11.52
N PHE A 132 13.08 -13.07 10.19
CA PHE A 132 14.31 -13.00 9.39
C PHE A 132 15.07 -11.70 9.67
N TYR A 133 14.39 -10.54 9.70
CA TYR A 133 15.00 -9.25 10.06
C TYR A 133 15.69 -9.32 11.42
N PHE A 134 15.05 -9.86 12.47
CA PHE A 134 15.65 -10.00 13.79
C PHE A 134 16.91 -10.88 13.75
N THR A 135 16.94 -11.96 12.97
CA THR A 135 18.14 -12.81 12.83
C THR A 135 19.31 -12.09 12.14
N VAL A 136 19.02 -11.05 11.34
CA VAL A 136 20.04 -10.22 10.68
C VAL A 136 20.52 -9.12 11.61
N ARG A 137 19.59 -8.42 12.28
CA ARG A 137 19.89 -7.30 13.18
C ARG A 137 20.60 -7.74 14.45
N TYR A 138 20.20 -8.88 15.03
CA TYR A 138 20.72 -9.41 16.28
C TYR A 138 21.45 -10.75 16.07
N PRO A 139 22.77 -10.73 15.74
CA PRO A 139 23.50 -11.94 15.46
C PRO A 139 23.68 -12.80 16.71
N ARG A 140 23.47 -14.11 16.55
CA ARG A 140 23.49 -15.14 17.63
C ARG A 140 24.75 -15.19 18.50
N LYS A 141 25.89 -14.67 18.02
CA LYS A 141 27.16 -14.67 18.78
C LYS A 141 27.09 -13.81 20.04
N GLU A 142 26.18 -12.84 20.06
CA GLU A 142 26.10 -11.84 21.11
C GLU A 142 25.00 -12.17 22.15
N THR A 143 24.05 -13.07 21.83
CA THR A 143 22.94 -13.45 22.73
C THR A 143 23.30 -14.55 23.74
N GLY A 144 24.55 -14.94 23.85
CA GLY A 144 25.01 -15.93 24.80
C GLY A 144 24.85 -17.40 24.38
N LYS A 145 25.21 -18.36 25.25
CA LYS A 145 25.06 -19.81 25.03
C LYS A 145 23.94 -20.37 25.92
N GLY A 146 23.30 -21.46 25.51
CA GLY A 146 22.32 -22.16 26.28
C GLY A 146 20.96 -21.42 26.37
N TRP A 147 20.38 -21.32 27.56
CA TRP A 147 19.03 -20.77 27.80
C TRP A 147 18.83 -19.33 27.33
N GLY A 148 19.85 -18.47 27.34
CA GLY A 148 19.76 -17.10 26.86
C GLY A 148 19.44 -17.02 25.37
N LYS A 149 20.00 -17.93 24.57
CA LYS A 149 19.75 -18.04 23.13
C LYS A 149 18.31 -18.42 22.82
N TYR A 150 17.76 -19.43 23.49
CA TYR A 150 16.38 -19.86 23.28
C TYR A 150 15.38 -18.77 23.68
N ARG A 151 15.65 -18.02 24.74
CA ARG A 151 14.81 -16.90 25.16
C ARG A 151 14.78 -15.79 24.11
N ALA A 152 15.94 -15.44 23.52
CA ALA A 152 15.98 -14.46 22.44
C ALA A 152 15.14 -14.90 21.23
N GLU A 153 15.30 -16.16 20.79
CA GLU A 153 14.54 -16.71 19.66
C GLU A 153 13.01 -16.72 19.92
N LEU A 154 12.58 -16.99 21.17
CA LEU A 154 11.18 -16.90 21.57
C LEU A 154 10.64 -15.48 21.48
N PHE A 155 11.40 -14.48 21.96
CA PHE A 155 10.97 -13.06 21.83
C PHE A 155 10.96 -12.59 20.38
N TRP A 156 11.93 -13.04 19.55
CA TRP A 156 11.90 -12.73 18.12
C TRP A 156 10.66 -13.34 17.45
N GLY A 157 10.30 -14.58 17.79
CA GLY A 157 9.07 -15.22 17.35
C GLY A 157 7.83 -14.43 17.78
N LEU A 158 7.72 -14.13 19.09
CA LEU A 158 6.60 -13.39 19.65
C LEU A 158 6.41 -12.01 18.97
N PHE A 159 7.47 -11.21 18.87
CA PHE A 159 7.39 -9.87 18.27
C PHE A 159 7.16 -9.91 16.76
N SER A 160 7.54 -10.99 16.10
CA SER A 160 7.21 -11.20 14.68
C SER A 160 5.71 -11.51 14.50
N VAL A 161 5.13 -12.29 15.39
CA VAL A 161 3.69 -12.55 15.42
C VAL A 161 2.93 -11.26 15.75
N VAL A 162 3.40 -10.47 16.73
CA VAL A 162 2.83 -9.14 17.02
C VAL A 162 2.83 -8.24 15.79
N TYR A 163 3.92 -8.25 15.01
CA TYR A 163 4.00 -7.47 13.77
C TYR A 163 2.95 -7.92 12.76
N ALA A 164 2.83 -9.22 12.55
CA ALA A 164 1.90 -9.80 11.59
C ALA A 164 0.42 -9.60 11.97
N LEU A 165 0.11 -9.54 13.28
CA LEU A 165 -1.25 -9.32 13.81
C LEU A 165 -1.39 -7.92 14.45
N SER A 166 -0.57 -6.96 14.05
CA SER A 166 -0.69 -5.56 14.48
C SER A 166 -2.00 -4.93 14.00
N GLY A 167 -2.41 -3.86 14.65
CA GLY A 167 -3.64 -3.15 14.28
C GLY A 167 -3.69 -2.73 12.80
N TYR A 168 -2.56 -2.36 12.21
CA TYR A 168 -2.52 -2.08 10.77
C TYR A 168 -2.81 -3.33 9.93
N ALA A 169 -2.15 -4.44 10.24
CA ALA A 169 -2.29 -5.69 9.47
C ALA A 169 -3.74 -6.20 9.48
N VAL A 170 -4.40 -6.11 10.64
CA VAL A 170 -5.78 -6.56 10.84
C VAL A 170 -6.78 -5.58 10.23
N ASN A 171 -6.67 -4.29 10.59
CA ASN A 171 -7.69 -3.29 10.24
C ASN A 171 -7.63 -2.88 8.77
N MET A 172 -6.47 -3.02 8.11
CA MET A 172 -6.28 -2.68 6.69
C MET A 172 -6.21 -3.91 5.78
N GLN A 173 -6.62 -5.09 6.24
CA GLN A 173 -6.54 -6.33 5.46
C GLN A 173 -7.43 -6.33 4.20
N PHE A 174 -8.53 -5.58 4.21
CA PHE A 174 -9.37 -5.42 3.02
C PHE A 174 -8.61 -4.72 1.87
N ASN A 175 -7.59 -3.92 2.17
CA ASN A 175 -6.61 -3.43 1.18
C ASN A 175 -5.51 -4.48 0.98
N ILE A 176 -5.89 -5.63 0.48
CA ILE A 176 -5.07 -6.85 0.42
C ILE A 176 -3.67 -6.62 -0.18
N MET A 177 -3.54 -5.72 -1.17
CA MET A 177 -2.26 -5.40 -1.82
C MET A 177 -1.33 -4.55 -0.93
N TRP A 178 -1.83 -3.85 0.12
CA TRP A 178 -0.95 -3.10 1.02
C TRP A 178 -0.18 -3.99 1.97
N LEU A 179 -0.68 -5.20 2.25
CA LEU A 179 0.00 -6.17 3.12
C LEU A 179 1.32 -6.67 2.52
N ASP A 180 1.52 -6.59 1.20
CA ASP A 180 2.83 -6.87 0.60
C ASP A 180 3.91 -5.93 1.15
N GLY A 181 3.55 -4.67 1.42
CA GLY A 181 4.45 -3.71 2.07
C GLY A 181 4.91 -4.15 3.46
N MET A 182 4.05 -4.83 4.21
CA MET A 182 4.41 -5.39 5.52
C MET A 182 5.40 -6.56 5.41
N ILE A 183 5.36 -7.32 4.32
CA ILE A 183 6.35 -8.38 4.05
C ILE A 183 7.67 -7.77 3.61
N VAL A 184 7.61 -6.80 2.71
CA VAL A 184 8.81 -6.19 2.10
C VAL A 184 9.57 -5.30 3.09
N LEU A 185 8.89 -4.60 4.01
CA LEU A 185 9.52 -3.69 4.97
C LEU A 185 10.62 -4.35 5.83
N PRO A 186 10.38 -5.47 6.52
CA PRO A 186 11.43 -6.15 7.29
C PRO A 186 12.56 -6.68 6.40
N LEU A 187 12.25 -7.14 5.18
CA LEU A 187 13.27 -7.59 4.22
C LEU A 187 14.15 -6.42 3.75
N LEU A 188 13.55 -5.26 3.48
CA LEU A 188 14.25 -4.03 3.13
C LEU A 188 15.14 -3.54 4.27
N ALA A 189 14.63 -3.58 5.51
CA ALA A 189 15.40 -3.25 6.71
C ALA A 189 16.59 -4.19 6.89
N ALA A 190 16.41 -5.50 6.70
CA ALA A 190 17.50 -6.49 6.72
C ALA A 190 18.54 -6.26 5.61
N ALA A 191 18.08 -5.83 4.43
CA ALA A 191 18.96 -5.50 3.30
C ALA A 191 19.84 -4.27 3.60
N LEU A 192 19.25 -3.25 4.22
CA LEU A 192 19.97 -2.05 4.68
C LEU A 192 20.97 -2.36 5.80
N GLU A 193 20.62 -3.25 6.75
CA GLU A 193 21.55 -3.78 7.74
C GLU A 193 22.76 -4.46 7.06
N TRP A 194 22.52 -5.27 6.03
CA TRP A 194 23.61 -5.91 5.29
C TRP A 194 24.44 -4.92 4.47
N LEU A 195 23.81 -3.87 3.91
CA LEU A 195 24.55 -2.81 3.23
C LEU A 195 25.51 -2.12 4.19
N VAL A 196 25.02 -1.67 5.36
CA VAL A 196 25.80 -0.86 6.29
C VAL A 196 26.83 -1.69 7.08
N ARG A 197 26.48 -2.92 7.50
CA ARG A 197 27.35 -3.78 8.32
C ARG A 197 28.31 -4.64 7.52
N LYS A 198 27.93 -5.09 6.30
CA LYS A 198 28.65 -6.11 5.53
C LYS A 198 28.96 -5.70 4.11
N ASP A 199 28.62 -4.48 3.74
CA ASP A 199 28.82 -3.94 2.39
C ASP A 199 28.18 -4.77 1.26
N LYS A 200 27.02 -5.40 1.54
CA LYS A 200 26.28 -6.23 0.59
C LYS A 200 25.06 -5.51 0.05
N ARG A 201 25.11 -5.09 -1.23
CA ARG A 201 24.05 -4.30 -1.87
C ARG A 201 23.03 -5.11 -2.68
N ARG A 202 23.31 -6.35 -3.09
CA ARG A 202 22.47 -7.12 -4.01
C ARG A 202 21.05 -7.34 -3.46
N PHE A 203 20.96 -7.70 -2.17
CA PHE A 203 19.68 -7.93 -1.53
C PHE A 203 18.89 -6.64 -1.39
N LEU A 204 19.56 -5.48 -1.25
CA LEU A 204 18.91 -4.18 -1.26
C LEU A 204 18.28 -3.87 -2.62
N VAL A 205 18.99 -4.08 -3.73
CA VAL A 205 18.43 -3.92 -5.07
C VAL A 205 17.20 -4.81 -5.26
N PHE A 206 17.30 -6.08 -4.88
CA PHE A 206 16.18 -7.03 -4.97
C PHE A 206 14.95 -6.56 -4.17
N THR A 207 15.13 -6.16 -2.91
CA THR A 207 14.01 -5.73 -2.06
C THR A 207 13.39 -4.41 -2.50
N LEU A 208 14.19 -3.50 -3.10
CA LEU A 208 13.69 -2.26 -3.69
C LEU A 208 12.88 -2.54 -4.96
N CYS A 209 13.33 -3.45 -5.83
CA CYS A 209 12.55 -3.89 -6.99
C CYS A 209 11.24 -4.53 -6.54
N LEU A 210 11.30 -5.45 -5.56
CA LEU A 210 10.13 -6.12 -5.02
C LEU A 210 9.10 -5.12 -4.49
N ALA A 211 9.56 -4.07 -3.77
CA ALA A 211 8.70 -3.03 -3.23
C ALA A 211 7.87 -2.32 -4.33
N PHE A 212 8.49 -1.99 -5.48
CA PHE A 212 7.78 -1.31 -6.57
C PHE A 212 6.90 -2.23 -7.38
N ILE A 213 7.36 -3.47 -7.64
CA ILE A 213 6.62 -4.41 -8.48
C ILE A 213 5.34 -4.87 -7.75
N THR A 214 5.41 -5.17 -6.45
CA THR A 214 4.25 -5.69 -5.70
C THR A 214 3.15 -4.66 -5.52
N ASN A 215 3.50 -3.40 -5.31
CA ASN A 215 2.58 -2.26 -5.26
C ASN A 215 3.40 -0.97 -5.31
N PHE A 216 3.28 -0.21 -6.39
CA PHE A 216 4.10 1.00 -6.57
C PHE A 216 3.88 2.05 -5.49
N TYR A 217 2.66 2.18 -4.99
CA TYR A 217 2.28 3.22 -4.04
C TYR A 217 2.86 2.97 -2.64
N ILE A 218 2.70 1.76 -2.11
CA ILE A 218 3.36 1.35 -0.85
C ILE A 218 4.88 1.26 -1.07
N GLY A 219 5.33 0.81 -2.24
CA GLY A 219 6.73 0.81 -2.65
C GLY A 219 7.39 2.18 -2.55
N TYR A 220 6.69 3.24 -3.00
CA TYR A 220 7.14 4.62 -2.83
C TYR A 220 7.33 4.97 -1.34
N MET A 221 6.36 4.64 -0.48
CA MET A 221 6.48 4.88 0.97
C MET A 221 7.67 4.12 1.58
N LEU A 222 7.90 2.89 1.16
CA LEU A 222 9.06 2.10 1.58
C LEU A 222 10.39 2.71 1.10
N TRP A 223 10.45 3.29 -0.10
CA TRP A 223 11.63 4.00 -0.58
C TRP A 223 11.92 5.23 0.26
N VAL A 224 10.93 6.05 0.56
CA VAL A 224 11.06 7.20 1.47
C VAL A 224 11.55 6.73 2.84
N PHE A 225 10.94 5.70 3.41
CA PHE A 225 11.35 5.14 4.70
C PHE A 225 12.77 4.58 4.67
N SER A 226 13.17 3.94 3.58
CA SER A 226 14.52 3.36 3.43
C SER A 226 15.62 4.39 3.64
N PHE A 227 15.39 5.64 3.24
CA PHE A 227 16.32 6.74 3.44
C PHE A 227 16.50 7.06 4.94
N PHE A 228 15.40 7.22 5.67
CA PHE A 228 15.44 7.50 7.11
C PHE A 228 16.04 6.33 7.88
N TYR A 229 15.72 5.10 7.51
CA TYR A 229 16.27 3.91 8.15
C TYR A 229 17.76 3.72 7.83
N PHE A 230 18.20 4.00 6.60
CA PHE A 230 19.61 4.02 6.25
C PHE A 230 20.40 5.06 7.07
N LEU A 231 19.85 6.27 7.21
CA LEU A 231 20.44 7.33 8.04
C LEU A 231 20.53 6.89 9.50
N PHE A 232 19.45 6.31 10.05
CA PHE A 232 19.43 5.75 11.40
C PHE A 232 20.56 4.73 11.60
N LEU A 233 20.70 3.75 10.71
CA LEU A 233 21.76 2.72 10.78
C LEU A 233 23.16 3.33 10.71
N ARG A 234 23.36 4.32 9.86
CA ARG A 234 24.62 5.04 9.74
C ARG A 234 25.02 5.74 11.04
N LEU A 235 24.04 6.36 11.69
CA LEU A 235 24.26 7.03 12.97
C LEU A 235 24.46 6.03 14.11
N GLU A 236 23.75 4.90 14.11
CA GLU A 236 23.84 3.86 15.15
C GLU A 236 25.18 3.13 15.08
N ILE A 237 25.55 2.58 13.93
CA ILE A 237 26.71 1.68 13.78
C ILE A 237 28.02 2.45 13.71
N GLY A 238 27.96 3.65 13.15
CA GLY A 238 29.16 4.45 12.85
C GLY A 238 29.97 3.87 11.69
N ALA A 239 30.46 4.73 10.82
CA ALA A 239 31.16 4.28 9.62
C ALA A 239 32.61 3.90 9.95
N LYS A 240 32.99 2.65 9.71
CA LYS A 240 34.40 2.19 9.64
C LYS A 240 35.05 2.56 8.30
N GLU A 241 34.28 2.71 7.23
CA GLU A 241 34.71 3.07 5.88
C GLU A 241 34.42 4.53 5.52
N SER A 242 34.98 5.01 4.37
CA SER A 242 34.75 6.37 3.90
C SER A 242 33.25 6.61 3.75
N ARG A 243 32.73 7.64 4.40
CA ARG A 243 31.32 8.00 4.46
C ARG A 243 30.68 8.12 3.08
N PHE A 244 31.46 8.59 2.10
CA PHE A 244 31.00 8.80 0.74
C PHE A 244 30.74 7.48 -0.03
N SER A 245 31.50 6.43 0.24
CA SER A 245 31.33 5.10 -0.43
C SER A 245 29.98 4.47 -0.14
N GLN A 246 29.51 4.48 1.12
CA GLN A 246 28.22 3.88 1.48
C GLN A 246 27.03 4.67 0.91
N TRP A 247 27.12 6.00 0.82
CA TRP A 247 26.10 6.82 0.15
C TRP A 247 26.03 6.49 -1.35
N LYS A 248 27.17 6.39 -2.03
CA LYS A 248 27.22 5.97 -3.45
C LYS A 248 26.56 4.60 -3.64
N ARG A 249 26.79 3.66 -2.72
CA ARG A 249 26.19 2.31 -2.80
C ARG A 249 24.69 2.33 -2.54
N TYR A 250 24.22 3.13 -1.61
CA TYR A 250 22.79 3.29 -1.34
C TYR A 250 22.07 3.91 -2.54
N PHE A 251 22.49 5.10 -2.99
CA PHE A 251 21.88 5.74 -4.15
C PHE A 251 22.07 4.92 -5.43
N GLY A 252 23.23 4.33 -5.64
CA GLY A 252 23.46 3.41 -6.75
C GLY A 252 22.53 2.20 -6.73
N SER A 253 22.14 1.70 -5.55
CA SER A 253 21.13 0.62 -5.45
C SER A 253 19.74 1.12 -5.82
N LEU A 254 19.38 2.37 -5.45
CA LEU A 254 18.11 2.99 -5.85
C LEU A 254 18.03 3.15 -7.39
N PHE A 255 19.07 3.70 -8.01
CA PHE A 255 19.12 3.86 -9.47
C PHE A 255 19.11 2.53 -10.23
N ILE A 256 19.83 1.53 -9.74
CA ILE A 256 19.83 0.19 -10.35
C ILE A 256 18.44 -0.45 -10.24
N SER A 257 17.78 -0.33 -9.08
CA SER A 257 16.43 -0.88 -8.92
C SER A 257 15.42 -0.15 -9.79
N ALA A 258 15.48 1.19 -9.90
CA ALA A 258 14.62 1.95 -10.80
C ALA A 258 14.84 1.55 -12.27
N GLY A 259 16.13 1.39 -12.68
CA GLY A 259 16.46 0.94 -14.03
C GLY A 259 15.98 -0.49 -14.32
N LEU A 260 16.15 -1.43 -13.38
CA LEU A 260 15.63 -2.80 -13.55
C LEU A 260 14.11 -2.86 -13.60
N CYS A 261 13.41 -1.98 -12.89
CA CYS A 261 11.95 -1.89 -12.90
C CYS A 261 11.39 -0.96 -13.98
N ALA A 262 12.23 -0.38 -14.86
CA ALA A 262 11.80 0.63 -15.85
C ALA A 262 10.75 0.08 -16.82
N ILE A 263 10.81 -1.21 -17.16
CA ILE A 263 9.79 -1.89 -17.99
C ILE A 263 8.38 -1.77 -17.38
N PHE A 264 8.29 -1.67 -16.06
CA PHE A 264 7.06 -1.52 -15.31
C PHE A 264 6.78 -0.05 -14.95
N LEU A 265 7.83 0.69 -14.55
CA LEU A 265 7.70 2.06 -14.08
C LEU A 265 7.39 3.07 -15.19
N LEU A 266 7.92 2.93 -16.42
CA LEU A 266 7.66 3.90 -17.49
C LEU A 266 6.21 3.82 -17.98
N PRO A 267 5.62 2.64 -18.27
CA PRO A 267 4.19 2.54 -18.55
C PRO A 267 3.31 3.04 -17.41
N LEU A 268 3.68 2.75 -16.17
CA LEU A 268 2.97 3.25 -14.99
C LEU A 268 2.98 4.78 -14.91
N VAL A 269 4.13 5.43 -15.14
CA VAL A 269 4.24 6.90 -15.15
C VAL A 269 3.31 7.48 -16.21
N TYR A 270 3.23 6.87 -17.39
CA TYR A 270 2.28 7.27 -18.41
C TYR A 270 0.82 7.12 -17.89
N SER A 271 0.43 5.95 -17.42
CA SER A 271 -0.91 5.69 -16.90
C SER A 271 -1.31 6.69 -15.79
N LEU A 272 -0.38 6.99 -14.88
CA LEU A 272 -0.61 7.98 -13.83
C LEU A 272 -0.73 9.41 -14.38
N SER A 273 -0.04 9.74 -15.49
CA SER A 273 -0.09 11.07 -16.09
C SER A 273 -1.44 11.39 -16.75
N ILE A 274 -2.14 10.39 -17.26
CA ILE A 274 -3.47 10.53 -17.86
C ILE A 274 -4.60 10.30 -16.85
N SER A 275 -4.29 9.78 -15.65
CA SER A 275 -5.28 9.50 -14.61
C SER A 275 -5.77 10.77 -13.92
N LYS A 276 -6.91 10.67 -13.23
CA LYS A 276 -7.46 11.73 -12.36
C LYS A 276 -6.49 12.25 -11.29
N LEU A 277 -5.44 11.48 -10.99
CA LEU A 277 -4.38 11.89 -10.05
C LEU A 277 -3.43 12.94 -10.63
N SER A 278 -3.46 13.18 -11.95
CA SER A 278 -2.51 14.05 -12.65
C SER A 278 -2.83 15.54 -12.55
N GLY A 279 -4.00 15.94 -12.07
CA GLY A 279 -4.41 17.35 -11.92
C GLY A 279 -3.28 18.22 -11.33
N ASN A 280 -2.74 19.16 -12.11
CA ASN A 280 -1.54 19.98 -11.78
C ASN A 280 -0.26 19.18 -11.54
N GLY A 281 0.19 18.36 -12.42
CA GLY A 281 1.46 17.57 -12.42
C GLY A 281 2.29 17.56 -11.10
N ILE A 282 3.05 16.56 -10.81
CA ILE A 282 3.85 16.46 -9.57
C ILE A 282 4.65 17.74 -9.29
N LEU A 283 5.22 18.34 -10.33
CA LEU A 283 5.96 19.62 -10.22
C LEU A 283 5.06 20.80 -9.86
N GLY A 284 3.85 20.89 -10.42
CA GLY A 284 2.87 21.92 -10.06
C GLY A 284 2.34 21.75 -8.63
N LYS A 285 2.13 20.50 -8.19
CA LYS A 285 1.77 20.20 -6.79
C LYS A 285 2.88 20.56 -5.81
N ILE A 286 4.15 20.25 -6.15
CA ILE A 286 5.33 20.67 -5.36
C ILE A 286 5.44 22.18 -5.31
N ALA A 287 5.29 22.88 -6.44
CA ALA A 287 5.34 24.33 -6.52
C ALA A 287 4.21 24.98 -5.70
N GLY A 288 2.98 24.47 -5.78
CA GLY A 288 1.86 24.91 -4.95
C GLY A 288 2.15 24.79 -3.45
N ILE A 289 2.65 23.61 -3.02
CA ILE A 289 3.05 23.37 -1.63
C ILE A 289 4.17 24.33 -1.19
N LEU A 290 5.14 24.62 -2.07
CA LEU A 290 6.23 25.55 -1.80
C LEU A 290 5.73 27.00 -1.72
N ASN A 291 4.80 27.40 -2.59
CA ASN A 291 4.25 28.76 -2.60
C ASN A 291 3.36 29.06 -1.40
N GLU A 292 2.51 28.12 -0.97
CA GLU A 292 1.63 28.34 0.18
C GLU A 292 2.38 28.37 1.54
N HIS A 293 3.49 27.65 1.68
CA HIS A 293 4.20 27.44 2.95
C HIS A 293 5.72 27.48 2.81
N GLY A 294 6.23 28.25 1.84
CA GLY A 294 7.67 28.30 1.51
C GLY A 294 8.62 28.50 2.68
N SER A 295 8.19 29.26 3.72
CA SER A 295 9.01 29.47 4.93
C SER A 295 9.09 28.22 5.83
N LEU A 296 8.03 27.44 5.97
CA LEU A 296 8.00 26.25 6.83
C LEU A 296 8.59 25.01 6.16
N LEU A 297 8.31 24.84 4.85
CA LEU A 297 8.91 23.79 4.04
C LEU A 297 10.36 24.10 3.71
N GLY A 298 10.70 25.36 3.50
CA GLY A 298 12.09 25.80 3.39
C GLY A 298 12.86 25.50 4.68
N ALA A 299 12.30 25.80 5.85
CA ALA A 299 12.88 25.45 7.14
C ALA A 299 12.99 23.91 7.33
N ALA A 300 11.97 23.13 6.97
CA ALA A 300 12.01 21.67 7.02
C ALA A 300 13.01 21.09 6.02
N ALA A 301 13.08 21.61 4.78
CA ALA A 301 14.04 21.21 3.78
C ALA A 301 15.46 21.64 4.16
N VAL A 302 15.64 22.83 4.73
CA VAL A 302 16.93 23.29 5.29
C VAL A 302 17.34 22.47 6.49
N CYS A 303 16.42 22.14 7.42
CA CYS A 303 16.69 21.20 8.53
C CYS A 303 17.05 19.82 8.01
N PHE A 304 16.34 19.32 7.00
CA PHE A 304 16.64 18.04 6.36
C PHE A 304 17.99 18.07 5.65
N LEU A 305 18.27 19.11 4.86
CA LEU A 305 19.57 19.31 4.20
C LEU A 305 20.69 19.52 5.21
N MET A 306 20.43 20.24 6.30
CA MET A 306 21.36 20.40 7.42
C MET A 306 21.63 19.08 8.13
N ILE A 307 20.62 18.26 8.41
CA ILE A 307 20.78 16.90 8.97
C ILE A 307 21.56 16.01 7.99
N LEU A 308 21.30 16.12 6.69
CA LEU A 308 22.01 15.41 5.64
C LEU A 308 23.47 15.86 5.54
N LEU A 309 23.72 17.14 5.41
CA LEU A 309 25.06 17.74 5.36
C LEU A 309 25.83 17.49 6.67
N PHE A 310 25.12 17.54 7.79
CA PHE A 310 25.68 17.26 9.11
C PHE A 310 26.06 15.78 9.27
N SER A 311 25.21 14.87 8.78
CA SER A 311 25.53 13.44 8.77
C SER A 311 26.65 13.12 7.77
N LEU A 312 26.75 13.83 6.66
CA LEU A 312 27.82 13.72 5.68
C LEU A 312 29.16 14.30 6.20
N ALA A 313 29.11 15.48 6.81
CA ALA A 313 30.31 16.21 7.24
C ALA A 313 30.87 15.74 8.59
N TYR A 314 30.04 15.55 9.57
CA TYR A 314 30.45 15.38 10.96
C TYR A 314 30.03 14.05 11.62
N GLY A 315 28.97 13.37 11.13
CA GLY A 315 28.53 12.05 11.60
C GLY A 315 28.66 11.82 13.11
N ARG A 316 29.11 10.62 13.46
CA ARG A 316 29.29 10.15 14.85
C ARG A 316 30.15 11.10 15.72
N LYS A 317 31.19 11.72 15.15
CA LYS A 317 32.11 12.55 15.95
C LYS A 317 31.46 13.77 16.60
N LEU A 318 30.43 14.37 15.98
CA LEU A 318 29.79 15.55 16.58
C LEU A 318 28.68 15.14 17.56
N LEU A 319 27.92 14.07 17.24
CA LEU A 319 26.97 13.53 18.21
C LEU A 319 27.69 13.06 19.47
N ASP A 320 28.84 12.36 19.33
CA ASP A 320 29.68 11.95 20.43
C ASP A 320 30.33 13.15 21.14
N ARG A 321 30.66 14.26 20.45
CA ARG A 321 31.16 15.51 21.06
C ARG A 321 30.06 16.27 21.83
N ILE A 322 28.85 16.35 21.28
CA ILE A 322 27.70 17.00 21.96
C ILE A 322 27.36 16.20 23.24
N LEU A 323 27.32 14.87 23.10
CA LEU A 323 27.02 13.99 24.23
C LEU A 323 28.18 13.90 25.24
N SER A 324 29.43 13.98 24.79
CA SER A 324 30.62 14.00 25.67
C SER A 324 30.91 15.37 26.27
N ALA A 325 30.55 16.47 25.61
CA ALA A 325 30.58 17.82 26.20
C ALA A 325 29.63 17.90 27.39
N ASN A 326 28.49 17.18 27.31
CA ASN A 326 27.55 17.07 28.41
C ASN A 326 28.09 16.24 29.60
N THR A 327 28.93 15.21 29.33
CA THR A 327 29.62 14.43 30.38
C THR A 327 30.78 15.20 30.99
N LYS A 328 31.52 16.01 30.21
CA LYS A 328 32.59 16.92 30.76
C LYS A 328 32.00 18.06 31.60
N LEU A 329 30.82 18.58 31.22
CA LEU A 329 30.09 19.55 32.00
C LEU A 329 29.51 18.94 33.30
N HIS A 330 29.11 17.66 33.21
CA HIS A 330 28.65 16.84 34.35
C HIS A 330 29.74 16.68 35.42
N ASN A 331 30.99 16.42 35.01
CA ASN A 331 32.11 16.26 35.94
C ASN A 331 32.64 17.61 36.49
N ARG A 332 32.28 18.75 35.89
CA ARG A 332 32.65 20.11 36.39
C ARG A 332 31.62 20.74 37.33
N LEU A 333 30.37 20.33 37.22
CA LEU A 333 29.28 20.87 38.03
C LEU A 333 28.73 19.75 38.92
N GLU A 334 29.42 19.46 40.00
CA GLU A 334 28.96 18.53 41.03
C GLU A 334 27.57 18.99 41.57
N GLY A 335 26.57 18.15 41.42
CA GLY A 335 25.43 18.03 42.29
C GLY A 335 24.11 18.66 41.84
N LYS A 336 23.39 19.16 42.79
CA LYS A 336 21.96 19.51 42.80
C LYS A 336 21.52 20.61 41.79
N ALA A 337 22.38 21.56 41.45
CA ALA A 337 22.06 22.68 40.56
C ALA A 337 21.91 22.26 39.08
N LEU A 338 22.78 21.39 38.60
CA LEU A 338 22.75 20.89 37.18
C LEU A 338 21.53 20.00 36.92
N GLN A 339 21.11 19.22 37.94
CA GLN A 339 19.92 18.35 37.81
C GLN A 339 18.62 19.15 37.80
N ARG A 340 18.56 20.26 38.63
CA ARG A 340 17.43 21.19 38.61
C ARG A 340 17.37 21.93 37.26
N GLY A 341 18.51 22.37 36.72
CA GLY A 341 18.61 22.98 35.40
C GLY A 341 18.18 22.08 34.27
N LYS A 342 18.58 20.77 34.29
CA LYS A 342 18.15 19.79 33.28
C LYS A 342 16.65 19.50 33.36
N LEU A 343 16.09 19.37 34.56
CA LEU A 343 14.65 19.17 34.75
C LEU A 343 13.87 20.42 34.33
N PHE A 344 14.34 21.62 34.68
CA PHE A 344 13.75 22.89 34.28
C PHE A 344 13.80 23.04 32.75
N PHE A 345 14.96 22.78 32.10
CA PHE A 345 15.11 22.81 30.65
C PHE A 345 14.20 21.79 29.97
N LEU A 346 14.05 20.58 30.49
CA LEU A 346 13.14 19.57 29.99
C LEU A 346 11.67 20.01 30.10
N ILE A 347 11.29 20.60 31.20
CA ILE A 347 9.93 21.15 31.41
C ILE A 347 9.66 22.33 30.48
N VAL A 348 10.62 23.24 30.33
CA VAL A 348 10.49 24.37 29.39
C VAL A 348 10.47 23.92 27.95
N LEU A 349 11.30 22.92 27.58
CA LEU A 349 11.32 22.34 26.23
C LEU A 349 10.02 21.61 25.94
N THR A 350 9.55 20.76 26.84
CA THR A 350 8.27 20.04 26.68
C THR A 350 7.07 20.96 26.70
N GLY A 351 7.09 21.97 27.59
CA GLY A 351 6.06 23.00 27.63
C GLY A 351 6.06 23.88 26.38
N GLY A 352 7.24 24.29 25.90
CA GLY A 352 7.37 25.03 24.64
C GLY A 352 6.94 24.25 23.41
N LEU A 353 7.29 22.96 23.35
CA LEU A 353 6.83 22.06 22.29
C LEU A 353 5.31 21.86 22.34
N ALA A 354 4.73 21.68 23.53
CA ALA A 354 3.29 21.55 23.71
C ALA A 354 2.55 22.85 23.33
N ALA A 355 3.05 24.02 23.77
CA ALA A 355 2.49 25.31 23.40
C ALA A 355 2.60 25.57 21.88
N GLY A 356 3.75 25.25 21.27
CA GLY A 356 3.95 25.31 19.83
C GLY A 356 2.98 24.40 19.08
N ALA A 357 2.79 23.17 19.52
CA ALA A 357 1.84 22.23 18.93
C ALA A 357 0.39 22.73 19.04
N ILE A 358 -0.01 23.33 20.17
CA ILE A 358 -1.34 23.93 20.35
C ILE A 358 -1.54 25.12 19.40
N LEU A 359 -0.54 26.00 19.27
CA LEU A 359 -0.60 27.16 18.36
C LEU A 359 -0.70 26.72 16.90
N LEU A 360 0.09 25.74 16.47
CA LEU A 360 0.09 25.17 15.12
C LEU A 360 -1.23 24.40 14.83
N SER A 361 -1.79 23.76 15.84
CA SER A 361 -3.10 23.10 15.74
C SER A 361 -4.24 24.11 15.52
N ARG A 362 -4.18 25.26 16.24
CA ARG A 362 -5.17 26.35 16.04
C ARG A 362 -5.13 26.93 14.63
N LYS A 363 -3.98 26.92 13.97
CA LYS A 363 -3.80 27.34 12.56
C LYS A 363 -4.16 26.25 11.55
N GLY A 364 -4.65 25.08 11.97
CA GLY A 364 -5.00 23.97 11.08
C GLY A 364 -3.81 23.26 10.43
N ILE A 365 -2.59 23.54 10.87
CA ILE A 365 -1.35 22.95 10.34
C ILE A 365 -1.13 21.55 10.91
N ILE A 366 -1.53 21.33 12.17
CA ILE A 366 -1.43 20.04 12.85
C ILE A 366 -2.83 19.40 12.94
N GLU A 367 -2.90 18.12 12.66
CA GLU A 367 -4.12 17.33 12.83
C GLU A 367 -4.49 17.20 14.31
N ARG A 368 -5.63 17.76 14.71
CA ARG A 368 -6.10 17.72 16.09
C ARG A 368 -6.41 16.30 16.56
N THR A 369 -6.84 15.43 15.64
CA THR A 369 -7.17 14.03 15.93
C THR A 369 -6.00 13.24 16.48
N LEU A 370 -4.75 13.62 16.16
CA LEU A 370 -3.56 12.94 16.69
C LEU A 370 -3.34 13.16 18.19
N PHE A 371 -4.06 14.10 18.81
CA PHE A 371 -4.11 14.19 20.28
C PHE A 371 -4.61 12.88 20.91
N TYR A 372 -5.50 12.17 20.21
CA TYR A 372 -6.10 10.91 20.65
C TYR A 372 -5.27 9.66 20.27
N LEU A 373 -4.08 9.84 19.65
CA LEU A 373 -3.24 8.72 19.19
C LEU A 373 -2.93 7.68 20.29
N PRO A 374 -2.74 8.02 21.59
CA PRO A 374 -2.55 7.02 22.62
C PRO A 374 -3.70 6.02 22.75
N LEU A 375 -4.93 6.42 22.38
CA LEU A 375 -6.10 5.53 22.42
C LEU A 375 -5.98 4.42 21.38
N LYS A 376 -5.24 4.65 20.29
CA LYS A 376 -4.94 3.64 19.25
C LYS A 376 -3.98 2.54 19.69
N LEU A 377 -3.49 2.60 20.93
CA LEU A 377 -2.72 1.52 21.57
C LEU A 377 -3.62 0.60 22.41
N PHE A 378 -4.91 0.90 22.53
CA PHE A 378 -5.89 0.06 23.22
C PHE A 378 -6.41 -1.04 22.29
N MET A 379 -6.80 -2.19 22.84
CA MET A 379 -7.46 -3.26 22.11
C MET A 379 -8.83 -2.79 21.62
N GLY A 380 -9.26 -3.24 20.45
CA GLY A 380 -10.55 -2.89 19.88
C GLY A 380 -10.66 -1.43 19.37
N ALA A 381 -9.61 -0.61 19.47
CA ALA A 381 -9.62 0.79 19.12
C ALA A 381 -9.73 1.03 17.60
N PHE A 382 -10.76 0.44 16.98
CA PHE A 382 -11.06 0.56 15.56
C PHE A 382 -12.53 0.26 15.29
N ILE A 383 -13.17 1.07 14.45
CA ILE A 383 -14.50 0.82 13.88
C ILE A 383 -14.47 1.07 12.38
N SER A 384 -15.43 0.51 11.65
CA SER A 384 -15.46 0.57 10.18
C SER A 384 -15.48 2.01 9.63
N GLN A 385 -16.12 2.96 10.32
CA GLN A 385 -16.18 4.37 9.94
C GLN A 385 -14.79 5.05 9.90
N GLU A 386 -13.81 4.52 10.64
CA GLU A 386 -12.44 5.05 10.62
C GLU A 386 -11.67 4.74 9.34
N ILE A 387 -12.17 3.87 8.47
CA ILE A 387 -11.56 3.57 7.17
C ILE A 387 -11.47 4.85 6.34
N VAL A 388 -12.50 5.69 6.36
CA VAL A 388 -12.56 6.93 5.56
C VAL A 388 -11.73 8.05 6.19
N LYS A 389 -11.94 8.38 7.46
CA LYS A 389 -11.33 9.54 8.14
C LYS A 389 -10.66 9.19 9.47
N GLY A 390 -10.24 7.93 9.64
CA GLY A 390 -9.69 7.44 10.89
C GLY A 390 -8.29 7.90 11.22
N MET A 391 -7.85 7.52 12.41
CA MET A 391 -6.50 7.73 12.95
C MET A 391 -5.53 6.61 12.53
N PRO A 392 -4.20 6.83 12.70
CA PRO A 392 -3.22 5.80 12.37
C PRO A 392 -3.44 4.50 13.14
N ASN A 393 -3.48 3.36 12.45
CA ASN A 393 -3.56 2.04 13.06
C ASN A 393 -2.17 1.60 13.53
N ILE A 394 -1.88 1.74 14.84
CA ILE A 394 -0.55 1.52 15.42
C ILE A 394 -0.53 0.53 16.59
N TYR A 395 -1.62 -0.18 16.84
CA TYR A 395 -1.68 -1.18 17.90
C TYR A 395 -0.63 -2.31 17.70
N VAL A 396 0.14 -2.60 18.76
CA VAL A 396 1.27 -3.56 18.72
C VAL A 396 1.40 -4.43 19.97
N SER A 397 0.35 -4.64 20.72
CA SER A 397 0.25 -5.38 22.01
C SER A 397 0.95 -4.72 23.21
N GLY A 398 0.45 -5.06 24.40
CA GLY A 398 1.00 -4.58 25.68
C GLY A 398 2.44 -5.00 25.91
N ALA A 399 2.86 -6.17 25.42
CA ALA A 399 4.24 -6.65 25.55
C ALA A 399 5.25 -5.73 24.85
N VAL A 400 4.92 -5.26 23.65
CA VAL A 400 5.75 -4.32 22.88
C VAL A 400 5.72 -2.94 23.53
N ILE A 401 4.54 -2.44 23.91
CA ILE A 401 4.36 -1.12 24.52
C ILE A 401 5.18 -1.03 25.83
N LEU A 402 5.05 -2.01 26.72
CA LEU A 402 5.82 -2.05 27.98
C LEU A 402 7.33 -2.15 27.71
N SER A 403 7.75 -2.96 26.74
CA SER A 403 9.17 -3.07 26.35
C SER A 403 9.69 -1.74 25.80
N GLY A 404 8.90 -1.01 25.02
CA GLY A 404 9.23 0.31 24.50
C GLY A 404 9.34 1.37 25.62
N ILE A 405 8.42 1.35 26.57
CA ILE A 405 8.49 2.21 27.77
C ILE A 405 9.77 1.89 28.57
N PHE A 406 10.06 0.62 28.80
CA PHE A 406 11.27 0.21 29.52
C PHE A 406 12.54 0.57 28.76
N PHE A 407 12.53 0.51 27.41
CA PHE A 407 13.64 1.02 26.60
C PHE A 407 13.96 2.48 26.90
N VAL A 408 12.94 3.32 27.01
CA VAL A 408 13.11 4.76 27.29
C VAL A 408 13.59 4.98 28.74
N LEU A 409 13.08 4.22 29.70
CA LEU A 409 13.32 4.42 31.13
C LEU A 409 14.67 3.81 31.59
N ASP A 410 15.18 2.76 30.95
CA ASP A 410 16.34 2.01 31.44
C ASP A 410 17.65 2.76 31.23
N LEU A 411 18.38 2.98 32.30
CA LEU A 411 19.69 3.65 32.30
C LEU A 411 20.82 2.88 31.70
N ARG A 412 20.66 1.57 31.59
CA ARG A 412 21.66 0.72 30.95
C ARG A 412 21.77 1.00 29.45
N ILE A 413 20.73 1.62 28.87
CA ILE A 413 20.70 2.03 27.47
C ILE A 413 21.19 3.47 27.36
N SER A 414 22.16 3.70 26.47
CA SER A 414 22.75 5.01 26.28
C SER A 414 21.73 6.03 25.75
N LEU A 415 21.88 7.30 26.16
CA LEU A 415 21.03 8.39 25.69
C LEU A 415 21.06 8.52 24.15
N ARG A 416 22.21 8.25 23.55
CA ARG A 416 22.37 8.25 22.09
C ARG A 416 21.45 7.25 21.41
N GLU A 417 21.39 6.02 21.88
CA GLU A 417 20.52 4.99 21.32
C GLU A 417 19.04 5.34 21.48
N LYS A 418 18.67 5.90 22.64
CA LYS A 418 17.31 6.42 22.86
C LYS A 418 16.97 7.52 21.86
N ILE A 419 17.86 8.50 21.70
CA ILE A 419 17.65 9.62 20.75
C ILE A 419 17.49 9.10 19.30
N LEU A 420 18.31 8.13 18.90
CA LEU A 420 18.22 7.60 17.53
C LEU A 420 16.91 6.85 17.26
N HIS A 421 16.51 5.97 18.17
CA HIS A 421 15.29 5.19 18.00
C HIS A 421 14.03 6.06 18.16
N CYS A 422 13.98 6.90 19.18
CA CYS A 422 12.88 7.85 19.38
C CYS A 422 12.85 8.91 18.26
N GLY A 423 14.02 9.30 17.72
CA GLY A 423 14.10 10.21 16.59
C GLY A 423 13.48 9.62 15.33
N LEU A 424 13.73 8.33 15.03
CA LEU A 424 13.11 7.66 13.89
C LEU A 424 11.58 7.54 14.06
N ALA A 425 11.12 7.17 15.27
CA ALA A 425 9.69 7.17 15.57
C ALA A 425 9.09 8.60 15.50
N GLY A 426 9.84 9.60 15.98
CA GLY A 426 9.44 11.01 15.94
C GLY A 426 9.28 11.57 14.54
N VAL A 427 10.14 11.19 13.58
CA VAL A 427 9.99 11.57 12.17
C VAL A 427 8.66 11.06 11.62
N LEU A 428 8.30 9.80 11.87
CA LEU A 428 7.02 9.23 11.43
C LEU A 428 5.84 9.91 12.11
N PHE A 429 5.92 10.12 13.43
CA PHE A 429 4.88 10.79 14.19
C PHE A 429 4.66 12.24 13.71
N ILE A 430 5.71 13.01 13.51
CA ILE A 430 5.63 14.39 12.99
C ILE A 430 5.06 14.39 11.57
N SER A 431 5.44 13.41 10.74
CA SER A 431 4.89 13.26 9.39
C SER A 431 3.37 13.00 9.43
N MET A 432 2.87 12.25 10.39
CA MET A 432 1.43 12.04 10.60
C MET A 432 0.75 13.29 11.17
N ALA A 433 1.43 14.01 12.05
CA ALA A 433 0.89 15.19 12.73
C ALA A 433 0.73 16.40 11.80
N VAL A 434 1.61 16.56 10.81
CA VAL A 434 1.64 17.72 9.93
C VAL A 434 1.07 17.35 8.57
N LYS A 435 -0.10 17.93 8.18
CA LYS A 435 -0.83 17.62 6.94
C LYS A 435 0.07 17.59 5.70
N LYS A 436 0.89 18.61 5.51
CA LYS A 436 1.76 18.70 4.32
C LYS A 436 2.87 17.66 4.30
N LEU A 437 3.40 17.25 5.47
CA LEU A 437 4.34 16.13 5.56
C LEU A 437 3.66 14.79 5.30
N ASN A 438 2.41 14.64 5.75
CA ASN A 438 1.59 13.48 5.41
C ASN A 438 1.42 13.33 3.88
N TYR A 439 1.18 14.43 3.17
CA TYR A 439 1.04 14.42 1.71
C TYR A 439 2.31 13.94 0.98
N ILE A 440 3.51 14.21 1.52
CA ILE A 440 4.76 13.68 0.95
C ILE A 440 4.73 12.16 0.88
N TRP A 441 4.24 11.47 1.92
CA TRP A 441 4.10 10.01 1.91
C TRP A 441 3.06 9.50 0.90
N HIS A 442 2.12 10.36 0.51
CA HIS A 442 1.04 10.06 -0.44
C HIS A 442 1.31 10.62 -1.86
N GLY A 443 2.59 10.77 -2.24
CA GLY A 443 2.96 11.26 -3.57
C GLY A 443 2.54 12.70 -3.81
N PHE A 444 2.64 13.56 -2.77
CA PHE A 444 2.29 14.98 -2.79
C PHE A 444 0.81 15.28 -3.04
N SER A 445 -0.06 14.32 -2.76
CA SER A 445 -1.52 14.47 -2.88
C SER A 445 -2.19 14.23 -1.52
N ALA A 446 -3.35 14.83 -1.30
CA ALA A 446 -4.20 14.47 -0.17
C ALA A 446 -4.71 13.03 -0.39
N PRO A 447 -4.58 12.13 0.59
CA PRO A 447 -5.16 10.80 0.48
C PRO A 447 -6.68 10.89 0.50
N ASN A 448 -7.32 10.12 -0.35
CA ASN A 448 -8.76 9.91 -0.29
C ASN A 448 -9.03 8.65 0.54
N GLY A 449 -9.60 8.83 1.73
CA GLY A 449 -9.74 7.74 2.71
C GLY A 449 -8.41 7.23 3.26
N SER A 450 -8.46 6.50 4.36
CA SER A 450 -7.29 5.85 5.02
C SER A 450 -6.06 6.76 5.11
N ASN A 451 -6.21 7.87 5.82
CA ASN A 451 -5.27 9.02 5.81
C ASN A 451 -3.81 8.70 6.18
N TYR A 452 -3.55 7.55 6.82
CA TYR A 452 -2.24 7.20 7.35
C TYR A 452 -1.79 5.81 6.89
N ARG A 453 -1.82 5.58 5.57
CA ARG A 453 -1.51 4.29 4.93
C ARG A 453 -0.12 3.76 5.27
N TYR A 454 0.80 4.61 5.69
CA TYR A 454 2.16 4.25 6.13
C TYR A 454 2.30 4.03 7.64
N SER A 455 1.22 3.96 8.41
CA SER A 455 1.28 3.81 9.87
C SER A 455 1.94 2.50 10.34
N PHE A 456 1.96 1.45 9.49
CA PHE A 456 2.71 0.22 9.75
C PHE A 456 4.22 0.43 9.92
N LEU A 457 4.79 1.50 9.35
CA LEU A 457 6.18 1.89 9.56
C LEU A 457 6.43 2.27 11.03
N LEU A 458 5.48 2.97 11.65
CA LEU A 458 5.57 3.31 13.07
C LEU A 458 5.44 2.07 13.95
N SER A 459 4.51 1.16 13.63
CA SER A 459 4.39 -0.14 14.30
C SER A 459 5.69 -0.94 14.23
N PHE A 460 6.34 -0.99 13.06
CA PHE A 460 7.65 -1.61 12.88
C PHE A 460 8.71 -0.97 13.78
N VAL A 461 8.78 0.36 13.87
CA VAL A 461 9.76 1.07 14.70
C VAL A 461 9.51 0.83 16.20
N LEU A 462 8.25 0.80 16.66
CA LEU A 462 7.89 0.47 18.05
C LEU A 462 8.35 -0.94 18.41
N ILE A 463 8.10 -1.92 17.54
CA ILE A 463 8.55 -3.30 17.73
C ILE A 463 10.09 -3.39 17.69
N MET A 464 10.75 -2.62 16.84
CA MET A 464 12.21 -2.52 16.80
C MET A 464 12.77 -1.97 18.12
N MET A 465 12.17 -0.94 18.72
CA MET A 465 12.56 -0.39 20.02
C MET A 465 12.41 -1.44 21.12
N ALA A 466 11.27 -2.13 21.15
CA ALA A 466 11.01 -3.22 22.11
C ALA A 466 12.03 -4.36 21.97
N SER A 467 12.32 -4.77 20.73
CA SER A 467 13.30 -5.82 20.47
C SER A 467 14.72 -5.43 20.87
N TYR A 468 15.10 -4.16 20.68
CA TYR A 468 16.39 -3.65 21.13
C TYR A 468 16.53 -3.72 22.66
N TYR A 469 15.45 -3.36 23.38
CA TYR A 469 15.41 -3.48 24.84
C TYR A 469 15.69 -4.92 25.30
N ILE A 470 14.95 -5.88 24.75
CA ILE A 470 15.10 -7.31 25.08
C ILE A 470 16.53 -7.80 24.74
N TYR A 471 17.03 -7.44 23.55
CA TYR A 471 18.38 -7.80 23.13
C TYR A 471 19.45 -7.27 24.10
N HIS A 472 19.34 -5.99 24.49
CA HIS A 472 20.29 -5.35 25.38
C HIS A 472 20.34 -6.06 26.75
N ILE A 473 19.18 -6.42 27.30
CA ILE A 473 19.09 -7.14 28.56
C ILE A 473 19.70 -8.54 28.47
N LEU A 474 19.42 -9.26 27.39
CA LEU A 474 19.95 -10.62 27.20
C LEU A 474 21.47 -10.62 27.01
N CYS A 475 22.03 -9.63 26.31
CA CYS A 475 23.48 -9.48 26.16
C CYS A 475 24.18 -9.12 27.47
N ALA A 476 23.59 -8.25 28.28
CA ALA A 476 24.12 -7.88 29.60
C ALA A 476 24.20 -9.07 30.57
N SER A 477 23.37 -10.10 30.35
CA SER A 477 23.35 -11.33 31.19
C SER A 477 24.37 -12.37 30.78
N GLY A 478 25.00 -12.25 29.59
CA GLY A 478 25.86 -13.26 28.96
C GLY A 478 27.32 -13.24 29.40
N ASN A 479 27.79 -12.23 30.13
CA ASN A 479 29.20 -12.13 30.58
C ASN A 479 29.49 -12.91 31.88
N GLY A 480 29.45 -14.26 31.79
CA GLY A 480 30.22 -15.20 32.62
C GLY A 480 30.00 -15.23 34.14
N GLY A 481 29.17 -14.38 34.71
CA GLY A 481 28.80 -14.44 36.13
C GLY A 481 27.48 -15.17 36.29
N ILE A 482 27.37 -16.03 37.31
CA ILE A 482 26.11 -16.58 37.79
C ILE A 482 25.25 -15.37 38.23
N VAL A 483 24.52 -14.78 37.27
CA VAL A 483 23.64 -13.63 37.60
C VAL A 483 22.43 -14.17 38.32
N LYS A 484 22.53 -14.28 39.64
CA LYS A 484 21.46 -14.63 40.57
C LYS A 484 20.27 -13.65 40.54
N LYS A 485 20.40 -12.48 39.87
CA LYS A 485 19.34 -11.49 39.73
C LYS A 485 19.31 -10.85 38.32
N PHE A 486 18.88 -11.63 37.36
CA PHE A 486 18.50 -11.05 36.04
C PHE A 486 17.21 -10.26 36.23
N SER A 487 17.26 -8.93 36.18
CA SER A 487 16.09 -8.08 36.23
C SER A 487 15.70 -7.66 34.82
N ILE A 488 14.51 -8.06 34.36
CA ILE A 488 13.89 -7.56 33.12
C ILE A 488 13.43 -6.11 33.32
N LEU A 489 13.18 -5.73 34.58
CA LEU A 489 12.78 -4.37 34.89
C LEU A 489 13.94 -3.37 34.70
N PRO A 490 13.65 -2.13 34.30
CA PRO A 490 14.65 -1.07 34.17
C PRO A 490 15.42 -0.87 35.47
N GLN A 491 16.74 -0.69 35.37
CA GLN A 491 17.53 -0.23 36.51
C GLN A 491 17.40 1.29 36.58
N MET A 492 16.84 1.78 37.68
CA MET A 492 16.61 3.19 37.91
C MET A 492 17.12 3.62 39.31
N GLU A 493 17.85 4.70 39.38
CA GLU A 493 18.20 5.35 40.61
C GLU A 493 16.95 6.03 41.23
N ARG A 494 16.98 6.34 42.55
CA ARG A 494 15.85 6.96 43.29
C ARG A 494 15.31 8.22 42.60
N LYS A 495 16.19 9.07 42.06
CA LYS A 495 15.81 10.31 41.35
C LYS A 495 15.10 10.05 40.01
N GLN A 496 15.50 8.98 39.33
CA GLN A 496 14.88 8.60 38.04
C GLN A 496 13.53 7.93 38.27
N LYS A 497 13.36 7.19 39.37
CA LYS A 497 12.03 6.72 39.75
C LYS A 497 11.04 7.86 39.89
N ILE A 498 11.49 9.00 40.43
CA ILE A 498 10.64 10.20 40.53
C ILE A 498 10.34 10.80 39.16
N VAL A 499 11.35 10.94 38.27
CA VAL A 499 11.15 11.47 36.91
C VAL A 499 10.30 10.51 36.07
N SER A 500 10.52 9.19 36.21
CA SER A 500 9.71 8.19 35.52
C SER A 500 8.28 8.16 36.05
N ALA A 501 8.08 8.32 37.36
CA ALA A 501 6.74 8.41 37.93
C ALA A 501 6.01 9.69 37.45
N ALA A 502 6.73 10.82 37.36
CA ALA A 502 6.18 12.07 36.82
C ALA A 502 5.84 11.94 35.33
N GLY A 503 6.73 11.28 34.53
CA GLY A 503 6.48 10.97 33.12
C GLY A 503 5.30 10.02 32.91
N ALA A 504 5.20 8.99 33.76
CA ALA A 504 4.07 8.08 33.76
C ALA A 504 2.75 8.78 34.12
N ALA A 505 2.79 9.67 35.15
CA ALA A 505 1.64 10.47 35.53
C ALA A 505 1.22 11.43 34.39
N ALA A 506 2.16 12.07 33.71
CA ALA A 506 1.87 12.93 32.57
C ALA A 506 1.27 12.14 31.38
N LEU A 507 1.79 10.96 31.08
CA LEU A 507 1.25 10.07 30.06
C LEU A 507 -0.15 9.59 30.44
N SER A 508 -0.36 9.19 31.69
CA SER A 508 -1.68 8.79 32.19
C SER A 508 -2.67 9.94 32.12
N ALA A 509 -2.25 11.15 32.50
CA ALA A 509 -3.07 12.35 32.38
C ALA A 509 -3.41 12.66 30.91
N TRP A 510 -2.47 12.50 30.01
CA TRP A 510 -2.74 12.64 28.56
C TRP A 510 -3.76 11.62 28.07
N VAL A 511 -3.60 10.34 28.44
CA VAL A 511 -4.56 9.27 28.10
C VAL A 511 -5.94 9.58 28.66
N LEU A 512 -6.03 9.95 29.96
CA LEU A 512 -7.30 10.28 30.60
C LEU A 512 -7.98 11.51 29.99
N LEU A 513 -7.21 12.56 29.66
CA LEU A 513 -7.71 13.72 28.94
C LEU A 513 -8.15 13.38 27.52
N SER A 514 -7.46 12.47 26.87
CA SER A 514 -7.84 11.95 25.55
C SER A 514 -9.17 11.21 25.62
N ILE A 515 -9.34 10.31 26.59
CA ILE A 515 -10.58 9.58 26.84
C ILE A 515 -11.73 10.56 27.15
N TYR A 516 -11.52 11.50 28.08
CA TYR A 516 -12.52 12.48 28.47
C TYR A 516 -12.99 13.36 27.31
N LYS A 517 -12.05 13.88 26.50
CA LYS A 517 -12.39 14.68 25.32
C LYS A 517 -12.99 13.83 24.21
N TYR A 518 -12.58 12.59 24.08
CA TYR A 518 -13.08 11.69 23.06
C TYR A 518 -14.52 11.27 23.31
N SER A 519 -14.89 11.02 24.57
CA SER A 519 -16.27 10.71 24.96
C SER A 519 -17.27 11.83 24.65
N SER A 520 -16.79 13.03 24.33
CA SER A 520 -17.60 14.17 23.88
C SER A 520 -17.72 14.29 22.35
N LEU A 521 -17.08 13.41 21.58
CA LEU A 521 -17.17 13.33 20.12
C LEU A 521 -18.18 12.25 19.74
N GLU A 522 -18.94 12.47 18.69
CA GLU A 522 -20.01 11.56 18.21
C GLU A 522 -19.55 10.21 17.66
N ASN A 523 -18.25 9.96 17.57
CA ASN A 523 -17.67 8.75 16.98
C ASN A 523 -16.92 7.93 18.05
N ASP A 524 -17.61 7.02 18.71
CA ASP A 524 -17.05 6.14 19.74
C ASP A 524 -16.37 4.90 19.16
N PHE A 525 -15.09 5.02 18.74
CA PHE A 525 -14.28 3.86 18.35
C PHE A 525 -13.70 3.08 19.55
N LEU A 526 -13.99 3.49 20.78
CA LEU A 526 -13.46 2.86 21.99
C LEU A 526 -14.46 2.97 23.14
N ASN A 527 -15.00 1.84 23.56
CA ASN A 527 -15.96 1.74 24.66
C ASN A 527 -15.27 1.61 26.02
N CYS A 528 -15.98 1.94 27.11
CA CYS A 528 -15.44 1.79 28.47
C CYS A 528 -15.00 0.35 28.79
N SER A 529 -15.71 -0.66 28.30
CA SER A 529 -15.35 -2.07 28.45
C SER A 529 -14.00 -2.41 27.82
N GLU A 530 -13.73 -1.89 26.63
CA GLU A 530 -12.48 -2.09 25.89
C GLU A 530 -11.29 -1.47 26.62
N ILE A 531 -11.50 -0.27 27.17
CA ILE A 531 -10.51 0.40 28.01
C ILE A 531 -10.16 -0.44 29.25
N VAL A 532 -11.18 -0.91 29.97
CA VAL A 532 -10.99 -1.70 31.19
C VAL A 532 -10.29 -3.02 30.87
N ILE A 533 -10.75 -3.74 29.83
CA ILE A 533 -10.16 -5.01 29.42
C ILE A 533 -8.69 -4.80 28.99
N THR A 534 -8.40 -3.76 28.21
CA THR A 534 -7.02 -3.45 27.80
C THR A 534 -6.12 -3.17 29.01
N VAL A 535 -6.57 -2.38 29.96
CA VAL A 535 -5.80 -2.10 31.20
C VAL A 535 -5.55 -3.37 31.98
N LEU A 536 -6.55 -4.24 32.13
CA LEU A 536 -6.39 -5.54 32.79
C LEU A 536 -5.36 -6.42 32.06
N PHE A 537 -5.41 -6.49 30.74
CA PHE A 537 -4.42 -7.23 29.97
C PHE A 537 -3.02 -6.66 30.13
N TYR A 538 -2.85 -5.33 30.11
CA TYR A 538 -1.54 -4.70 30.32
C TYR A 538 -0.99 -4.99 31.72
N LEU A 539 -1.87 -5.08 32.74
CA LEU A 539 -1.46 -5.52 34.09
C LEU A 539 -1.05 -7.01 34.12
N ILE A 540 -1.79 -7.88 33.42
CA ILE A 540 -1.43 -9.30 33.30
C ILE A 540 -0.08 -9.44 32.59
N VAL A 541 0.09 -8.75 31.47
CA VAL A 541 1.36 -8.73 30.71
C VAL A 541 2.50 -8.22 31.57
N LEU A 542 2.29 -7.14 32.36
CA LEU A 542 3.28 -6.61 33.28
C LEU A 542 3.65 -7.61 34.39
N ILE A 543 2.67 -8.29 34.99
CA ILE A 543 2.90 -9.34 36.00
C ILE A 543 3.69 -10.51 35.38
N CYS A 544 3.31 -10.97 34.20
CA CYS A 544 4.04 -12.03 33.47
C CYS A 544 5.47 -11.58 33.13
N TYR A 545 5.66 -10.32 32.79
CA TYR A 545 6.97 -9.71 32.54
C TYR A 545 7.85 -9.73 33.79
N ILE A 546 7.30 -9.29 34.95
CA ILE A 546 7.99 -9.24 36.24
C ILE A 546 8.36 -10.66 36.68
N LYS A 547 7.43 -11.60 36.61
CA LYS A 547 7.61 -13.01 36.99
C LYS A 547 8.41 -13.83 35.97
N ARG A 548 8.75 -13.28 34.80
CA ARG A 548 9.47 -13.93 33.71
C ARG A 548 8.79 -15.23 33.24
N SER A 549 7.48 -15.22 33.28
CA SER A 549 6.66 -16.37 33.00
C SER A 549 6.55 -16.63 31.48
N ILE A 550 6.56 -17.90 31.09
CA ILE A 550 6.20 -18.32 29.74
C ILE A 550 4.76 -17.91 29.38
N LEU A 551 3.94 -17.67 30.40
CA LEU A 551 2.57 -17.15 30.24
C LEU A 551 2.53 -15.80 29.53
N LEU A 552 3.65 -15.05 29.48
CA LEU A 552 3.75 -13.83 28.67
C LEU A 552 3.43 -14.09 27.19
N ILE A 553 3.94 -15.20 26.64
CA ILE A 553 3.70 -15.57 25.24
C ILE A 553 2.22 -15.86 25.02
N PHE A 554 1.62 -16.68 25.89
CA PHE A 554 0.20 -17.02 25.80
C PHE A 554 -0.70 -15.80 25.98
N ALA A 555 -0.41 -14.93 26.97
CA ALA A 555 -1.16 -13.71 27.22
C ALA A 555 -1.10 -12.78 26.01
N THR A 556 0.10 -12.60 25.41
CA THR A 556 0.26 -11.76 24.23
C THR A 556 -0.44 -12.35 23.00
N CYS A 557 -0.34 -13.65 22.76
CA CYS A 557 -1.05 -14.30 21.65
C CYS A 557 -2.57 -14.20 21.82
N PHE A 558 -3.08 -14.38 23.04
CA PHE A 558 -4.50 -14.23 23.33
C PHE A 558 -4.98 -12.78 23.17
N GLU A 559 -4.19 -11.80 23.64
CA GLU A 559 -4.41 -10.37 23.42
C GLU A 559 -4.55 -10.03 21.94
N LEU A 560 -3.65 -10.56 21.10
CA LEU A 560 -3.66 -10.33 19.65
C LEU A 560 -4.91 -10.92 18.98
N VAL A 561 -5.28 -12.15 19.34
CA VAL A 561 -6.48 -12.81 18.82
C VAL A 561 -7.73 -12.03 19.22
N LEU A 562 -7.83 -11.63 20.49
CA LEU A 562 -8.96 -10.86 20.98
C LEU A 562 -9.08 -9.51 20.29
N ASN A 563 -7.95 -8.77 20.16
CA ASN A 563 -7.93 -7.50 19.43
C ASN A 563 -8.36 -7.67 17.97
N ALA A 564 -7.84 -8.72 17.28
CA ALA A 564 -8.15 -8.93 15.87
C ALA A 564 -9.64 -9.31 15.69
N ALA A 565 -10.16 -10.23 16.49
CA ALA A 565 -11.57 -10.61 16.43
C ALA A 565 -12.50 -9.44 16.77
N TRP A 566 -12.10 -8.60 17.71
CA TRP A 566 -12.89 -7.42 18.09
C TRP A 566 -12.95 -6.38 16.96
N CYS A 567 -11.78 -6.01 16.41
CA CYS A 567 -11.72 -5.05 15.30
C CYS A 567 -12.47 -5.54 14.06
N LEU A 568 -12.29 -6.80 13.69
CA LEU A 568 -12.96 -7.39 12.52
C LEU A 568 -14.46 -7.54 12.74
N GLY A 569 -14.91 -7.77 13.99
CA GLY A 569 -16.32 -7.83 14.34
C GLY A 569 -17.09 -6.51 14.16
N THR A 570 -16.42 -5.38 13.93
CA THR A 570 -17.06 -4.09 13.63
C THR A 570 -17.36 -3.88 12.15
N MET A 571 -16.92 -4.80 11.27
CA MET A 571 -17.10 -4.71 9.82
C MET A 571 -18.33 -5.49 9.35
N SER A 572 -18.99 -5.02 8.31
CA SER A 572 -19.98 -5.77 7.55
C SER A 572 -19.29 -6.56 6.46
N TYR A 573 -19.68 -7.81 6.27
CA TYR A 573 -19.09 -8.72 5.31
C TYR A 573 -20.15 -9.29 4.37
N VAL A 574 -19.75 -9.53 3.13
CA VAL A 574 -20.56 -10.30 2.18
C VAL A 574 -20.73 -11.71 2.71
N GLN A 575 -21.96 -12.21 2.76
CA GLN A 575 -22.25 -13.57 3.18
C GLN A 575 -21.90 -14.55 2.07
N TRP A 576 -21.45 -15.76 2.45
CA TRP A 576 -21.02 -16.76 1.48
C TRP A 576 -22.15 -17.21 0.56
N ASP A 577 -23.33 -17.48 1.11
CA ASP A 577 -24.51 -17.88 0.35
C ASP A 577 -25.04 -16.77 -0.56
N GLU A 578 -25.09 -15.52 -0.10
CA GLU A 578 -25.45 -14.35 -0.91
C GLU A 578 -24.48 -14.17 -2.10
N TYR A 579 -23.19 -14.28 -1.85
CA TYR A 579 -22.16 -14.24 -2.88
C TYR A 579 -22.34 -15.34 -3.92
N GLN A 580 -22.60 -16.58 -3.47
CA GLN A 580 -22.81 -17.71 -4.38
C GLN A 580 -24.08 -17.53 -5.23
N GLN A 581 -25.14 -17.01 -4.63
CA GLN A 581 -26.37 -16.72 -5.33
C GLN A 581 -26.16 -15.67 -6.42
N GLU A 582 -25.58 -14.50 -6.05
CA GLU A 582 -25.32 -13.41 -7.00
C GLU A 582 -24.43 -13.89 -8.17
N VAL A 583 -23.34 -14.61 -7.88
CA VAL A 583 -22.44 -15.11 -8.92
C VAL A 583 -23.15 -16.03 -9.90
N ASN A 584 -24.00 -16.93 -9.42
CA ASN A 584 -24.73 -17.84 -10.27
C ASN A 584 -25.78 -17.09 -11.12
N GLU A 585 -26.58 -16.23 -10.51
CA GLU A 585 -27.64 -15.46 -11.17
C GLU A 585 -27.08 -14.55 -12.28
N ILE A 586 -26.07 -13.76 -11.97
CA ILE A 586 -25.47 -12.81 -12.93
C ILE A 586 -24.70 -13.56 -14.04
N SER A 587 -23.99 -14.65 -13.69
CA SER A 587 -23.32 -15.46 -14.70
C SER A 587 -24.28 -16.07 -15.70
N ASP A 588 -25.44 -16.57 -15.25
CA ASP A 588 -26.49 -17.13 -16.09
C ASP A 588 -27.08 -16.05 -17.02
N ILE A 589 -27.35 -14.85 -16.49
CA ILE A 589 -27.86 -13.72 -17.26
C ILE A 589 -26.88 -13.30 -18.35
N VAL A 590 -25.60 -13.12 -18.01
CA VAL A 590 -24.56 -12.74 -18.96
C VAL A 590 -24.37 -13.84 -20.04
N ALA A 591 -24.40 -15.11 -19.65
CA ALA A 591 -24.34 -16.23 -20.59
C ALA A 591 -25.55 -16.24 -21.54
N TYR A 592 -26.76 -16.03 -21.03
CA TYR A 592 -27.98 -15.94 -21.82
C TYR A 592 -27.90 -14.83 -22.86
N ILE A 593 -27.48 -13.60 -22.47
CA ILE A 593 -27.34 -12.48 -23.42
C ILE A 593 -26.31 -12.79 -24.49
N LYS A 594 -25.15 -13.37 -24.10
CA LYS A 594 -24.09 -13.75 -25.06
C LYS A 594 -24.51 -14.89 -26.00
N ASP A 595 -25.47 -15.73 -25.60
CA ASP A 595 -26.03 -16.76 -26.48
C ASP A 595 -27.11 -16.20 -27.41
N LEU A 596 -27.89 -15.22 -26.95
CA LEU A 596 -28.89 -14.51 -27.70
C LEU A 596 -28.27 -13.67 -28.83
N ASP A 597 -27.16 -12.98 -28.53
CA ASP A 597 -26.48 -12.06 -29.43
C ASP A 597 -24.96 -12.28 -29.44
N LYS A 598 -24.40 -12.41 -30.65
CA LYS A 598 -22.94 -12.61 -30.87
C LYS A 598 -22.27 -11.32 -31.38
N GLY A 599 -22.99 -10.19 -31.38
CA GLY A 599 -22.48 -8.89 -31.80
C GLY A 599 -21.48 -8.26 -30.82
N ILE A 600 -21.09 -7.03 -31.16
CA ILE A 600 -20.19 -6.20 -30.33
C ILE A 600 -21.03 -5.13 -29.65
N TYR A 601 -21.26 -5.30 -28.37
CA TYR A 601 -22.11 -4.42 -27.57
C TYR A 601 -21.65 -4.34 -26.12
N ARG A 602 -22.15 -3.35 -25.39
CA ARG A 602 -22.03 -3.24 -23.94
C ARG A 602 -23.33 -3.67 -23.26
N ILE A 603 -23.14 -4.26 -22.08
CA ILE A 603 -24.22 -4.59 -21.14
C ILE A 603 -24.05 -3.70 -19.92
N GLU A 604 -25.15 -3.18 -19.39
CA GLU A 604 -25.14 -2.49 -18.11
C GLU A 604 -26.02 -3.20 -17.09
N ILE A 605 -25.47 -3.46 -15.90
CA ILE A 605 -26.15 -4.11 -14.78
C ILE A 605 -25.95 -3.23 -13.55
N PRO A 606 -26.78 -2.19 -13.34
CA PRO A 606 -26.59 -1.21 -12.26
C PRO A 606 -26.57 -1.84 -10.86
N ASP A 607 -27.32 -2.92 -10.67
CA ASP A 607 -27.58 -3.53 -9.36
C ASP A 607 -26.36 -4.26 -8.75
N ILE A 608 -25.29 -4.53 -9.53
CA ILE A 608 -24.11 -5.28 -9.09
C ILE A 608 -22.85 -4.44 -8.85
N GLY A 609 -22.98 -3.12 -8.85
CA GLY A 609 -21.89 -2.18 -8.60
C GLY A 609 -20.96 -1.92 -9.78
N SER A 610 -19.95 -1.06 -9.56
CA SER A 610 -19.19 -0.40 -10.64
C SER A 610 -18.27 -1.32 -11.45
N ASN A 611 -17.82 -2.46 -10.93
CA ASN A 611 -16.80 -3.31 -11.56
C ASN A 611 -17.31 -4.71 -11.95
N GLY A 612 -18.61 -4.91 -12.01
CA GLY A 612 -19.24 -6.17 -12.37
C GLY A 612 -18.77 -6.69 -13.74
N ALA A 613 -18.57 -5.81 -14.69
CA ALA A 613 -18.10 -6.16 -16.04
C ALA A 613 -16.77 -6.94 -16.02
N LEU A 614 -15.80 -6.51 -15.23
CA LEU A 614 -14.53 -7.21 -15.05
C LEU A 614 -14.70 -8.55 -14.33
N MET A 615 -15.64 -8.62 -13.40
CA MET A 615 -15.91 -9.83 -12.63
C MET A 615 -16.59 -10.91 -13.47
N TYR A 616 -17.60 -10.53 -14.26
CA TYR A 616 -18.45 -11.45 -15.04
C TYR A 616 -18.06 -11.53 -16.53
N GLY A 617 -17.08 -10.74 -16.96
CA GLY A 617 -16.47 -10.85 -18.29
C GLY A 617 -17.35 -10.32 -19.41
N TYR A 618 -17.92 -9.12 -19.31
CA TYR A 618 -18.65 -8.42 -20.36
C TYR A 618 -18.14 -6.98 -20.55
N ASP A 619 -18.53 -6.29 -21.61
CA ASP A 619 -18.14 -4.90 -21.85
C ASP A 619 -19.14 -3.96 -21.18
N SER A 620 -18.68 -2.86 -20.56
CA SER A 620 -19.50 -1.92 -19.82
C SER A 620 -18.86 -0.53 -19.75
N ILE A 621 -19.62 0.48 -19.34
CA ILE A 621 -19.10 1.80 -18.95
C ILE A 621 -19.03 1.99 -17.43
N SER A 622 -19.64 1.10 -16.64
CA SER A 622 -19.62 1.17 -15.18
C SER A 622 -18.27 0.70 -14.65
N HIS A 623 -17.57 1.57 -13.92
CA HIS A 623 -16.22 1.26 -13.39
C HIS A 623 -15.79 2.20 -12.28
N TYR A 624 -15.00 1.65 -11.36
CA TYR A 624 -14.27 2.44 -10.38
C TYR A 624 -12.85 1.92 -10.19
N SER A 625 -11.88 2.79 -10.38
CA SER A 625 -10.50 2.53 -9.97
C SER A 625 -9.75 3.81 -9.61
N SER A 626 -8.72 3.69 -8.74
CA SER A 626 -7.86 4.82 -8.38
C SER A 626 -7.03 5.35 -9.55
N VAL A 627 -6.91 4.60 -10.65
CA VAL A 627 -6.08 4.91 -11.82
C VAL A 627 -6.89 5.20 -13.08
N MET A 628 -8.16 5.50 -12.95
CA MET A 628 -9.08 5.78 -14.06
C MET A 628 -8.60 7.00 -14.89
N PRO A 629 -8.64 6.93 -16.24
CA PRO A 629 -8.30 8.06 -17.10
C PRO A 629 -9.23 9.27 -16.90
N ALA A 630 -8.64 10.46 -16.71
CA ALA A 630 -9.41 11.67 -16.41
C ALA A 630 -10.30 12.13 -17.55
N LYS A 631 -9.84 12.03 -18.81
CA LYS A 631 -10.59 12.45 -20.01
C LYS A 631 -11.83 11.60 -20.22
N THR A 632 -11.71 10.26 -20.08
CA THR A 632 -12.84 9.33 -20.17
C THR A 632 -13.89 9.64 -19.10
N ALA A 633 -13.46 9.82 -17.85
CA ALA A 633 -14.39 10.18 -16.77
C ALA A 633 -15.05 11.54 -17.00
N SER A 634 -14.30 12.55 -17.47
CA SER A 634 -14.85 13.88 -17.80
C SER A 634 -15.86 13.84 -18.95
N PHE A 635 -15.61 13.02 -19.96
CA PHE A 635 -16.54 12.83 -21.09
C PHE A 635 -17.84 12.19 -20.62
N LEU A 636 -17.76 11.07 -19.91
CA LEU A 636 -18.95 10.39 -19.37
C LEU A 636 -19.69 11.24 -18.32
N GLY A 637 -18.98 12.09 -17.60
CA GLY A 637 -19.56 13.06 -16.67
C GLY A 637 -20.46 14.10 -17.33
N LYS A 638 -20.27 14.41 -18.63
CA LYS A 638 -21.15 15.30 -19.39
C LYS A 638 -22.58 14.74 -19.51
N PHE A 639 -22.73 13.43 -19.38
CA PHE A 639 -23.99 12.70 -19.41
C PHE A 639 -24.52 12.34 -18.01
N GLY A 640 -23.87 12.84 -16.94
CA GLY A 640 -24.24 12.48 -15.57
C GLY A 640 -23.72 11.13 -15.10
N LEU A 641 -22.90 10.45 -15.90
CA LEU A 641 -22.37 9.08 -15.64
C LEU A 641 -21.08 9.05 -14.82
N ALA A 642 -20.61 10.17 -14.32
CA ALA A 642 -19.41 10.24 -13.49
C ALA A 642 -19.70 11.14 -12.27
N PRO A 643 -20.56 10.71 -11.35
CA PRO A 643 -20.84 11.46 -10.14
C PRO A 643 -19.58 11.60 -9.30
N GLU A 644 -19.37 12.78 -8.72
CA GLU A 644 -18.27 13.05 -7.82
C GLU A 644 -18.60 12.50 -6.43
N TYR A 645 -18.14 11.30 -6.11
CA TYR A 645 -18.25 10.74 -4.77
C TYR A 645 -16.95 10.90 -4.01
N MET A 646 -16.94 11.67 -2.92
CA MET A 646 -15.77 11.96 -2.07
C MET A 646 -14.52 12.42 -2.85
N GLY A 647 -14.68 13.16 -3.96
CA GLY A 647 -13.59 13.59 -4.83
C GLY A 647 -13.04 12.49 -5.75
N ASN A 648 -13.74 11.37 -5.88
CA ASN A 648 -13.45 10.31 -6.83
C ASN A 648 -14.39 10.40 -8.02
N LEU A 649 -13.84 10.27 -9.22
CA LEU A 649 -14.61 10.03 -10.41
C LEU A 649 -14.91 8.52 -10.49
N GLU A 650 -16.14 8.16 -10.30
CA GLU A 650 -16.71 6.83 -10.47
C GLU A 650 -17.67 6.89 -11.63
N THR A 651 -17.56 5.99 -12.60
CA THR A 651 -18.53 5.90 -13.69
C THR A 651 -19.53 4.81 -13.35
N ILE A 652 -20.78 5.19 -13.24
CA ILE A 652 -21.90 4.29 -13.01
C ILE A 652 -22.97 4.63 -14.03
N TYR A 653 -23.47 3.61 -14.72
CA TYR A 653 -24.68 3.72 -15.54
C TYR A 653 -25.88 4.01 -14.64
N THR A 654 -26.71 4.91 -15.08
CA THR A 654 -28.00 5.22 -14.44
C THR A 654 -29.13 4.81 -15.36
N ILE A 655 -30.15 4.19 -14.83
CA ILE A 655 -31.31 3.71 -15.59
C ILE A 655 -32.08 4.87 -16.25
N ASP A 656 -31.86 6.10 -15.77
CA ASP A 656 -32.44 7.34 -16.32
C ASP A 656 -31.67 7.90 -17.53
N LEU A 657 -30.56 7.25 -17.94
CA LEU A 657 -29.82 7.71 -19.12
C LEU A 657 -30.67 7.60 -20.37
N GLU A 658 -30.73 8.69 -21.15
CA GLU A 658 -31.46 8.71 -22.43
C GLU A 658 -30.95 7.58 -23.35
N SER A 659 -31.87 6.86 -23.99
CA SER A 659 -31.60 5.65 -24.76
C SER A 659 -30.74 5.91 -26.00
N ASP A 660 -30.81 7.07 -26.61
CA ASP A 660 -29.96 7.51 -27.71
C ASP A 660 -28.52 7.74 -27.27
N ILE A 661 -28.31 8.31 -26.07
CA ILE A 661 -26.97 8.43 -25.45
C ILE A 661 -26.41 7.06 -25.14
N ALA A 662 -27.21 6.17 -24.54
CA ALA A 662 -26.82 4.79 -24.28
C ALA A 662 -26.46 4.06 -25.59
N GLY A 663 -27.27 4.26 -26.65
CA GLY A 663 -26.99 3.74 -27.99
C GLY A 663 -25.66 4.21 -28.55
N LEU A 664 -25.38 5.53 -28.48
CA LEU A 664 -24.09 6.08 -28.85
C LEU A 664 -22.91 5.47 -28.11
N LEU A 665 -23.08 5.20 -26.82
CA LEU A 665 -22.06 4.53 -26.00
C LEU A 665 -22.01 3.02 -26.26
N ASN A 666 -22.73 2.52 -27.31
CA ASN A 666 -22.83 1.13 -27.72
C ASN A 666 -23.42 0.23 -26.62
N ILE A 667 -24.33 0.77 -25.80
CA ILE A 667 -25.05 -0.01 -24.79
C ILE A 667 -26.30 -0.57 -25.44
N LYS A 668 -26.32 -1.91 -25.63
CA LYS A 668 -27.42 -2.64 -26.24
C LYS A 668 -28.36 -3.23 -25.21
N TYR A 669 -27.83 -3.78 -24.13
CA TYR A 669 -28.62 -4.44 -23.11
C TYR A 669 -28.48 -3.76 -21.76
N VAL A 670 -29.63 -3.54 -21.11
CA VAL A 670 -29.71 -3.12 -19.70
C VAL A 670 -30.39 -4.24 -18.93
N VAL A 671 -29.77 -4.64 -17.83
CA VAL A 671 -30.30 -5.67 -16.92
C VAL A 671 -30.58 -5.03 -15.58
N SER A 672 -31.82 -5.07 -15.13
CA SER A 672 -32.21 -4.47 -13.86
C SER A 672 -33.46 -5.12 -13.27
N THR A 673 -33.58 -5.03 -11.94
CA THR A 673 -34.78 -5.42 -11.21
C THR A 673 -35.95 -4.40 -11.43
N GLU A 674 -35.62 -3.17 -11.80
CA GLU A 674 -36.57 -2.11 -12.15
C GLU A 674 -36.57 -1.91 -13.66
N ALA A 675 -37.78 -1.69 -14.25
CA ALA A 675 -37.88 -1.41 -15.66
C ALA A 675 -37.45 0.02 -15.98
N PRO A 676 -36.65 0.25 -17.06
CA PRO A 676 -36.44 1.62 -17.56
C PRO A 676 -37.75 2.33 -17.94
N ASP A 677 -37.85 3.60 -17.62
CA ASP A 677 -39.09 4.40 -17.90
C ASP A 677 -39.27 4.79 -19.38
N GLN A 678 -38.29 4.47 -20.24
CA GLN A 678 -38.30 4.88 -21.66
C GLN A 678 -38.82 3.76 -22.55
N GLU A 679 -39.71 4.11 -23.50
CA GLU A 679 -40.31 3.16 -24.48
C GLU A 679 -39.27 2.52 -25.42
N SER A 680 -38.10 3.13 -25.57
CA SER A 680 -36.98 2.58 -26.39
C SER A 680 -36.36 1.33 -25.80
N TYR A 681 -36.57 1.05 -24.50
CA TYR A 681 -36.10 -0.18 -23.87
C TYR A 681 -37.18 -1.26 -23.93
N VAL A 682 -36.98 -2.28 -24.76
CA VAL A 682 -37.91 -3.38 -24.94
C VAL A 682 -37.45 -4.58 -24.14
N GLN A 683 -38.29 -5.08 -23.24
CA GLN A 683 -37.97 -6.29 -22.46
C GLN A 683 -37.93 -7.51 -23.38
N VAL A 684 -36.77 -8.16 -23.51
CA VAL A 684 -36.59 -9.33 -24.34
C VAL A 684 -36.59 -10.63 -23.55
N ALA A 685 -36.31 -10.57 -22.26
CA ALA A 685 -36.32 -11.72 -21.35
C ALA A 685 -36.46 -11.29 -19.88
N SER A 686 -36.70 -12.28 -19.00
CA SER A 686 -36.56 -12.12 -17.54
C SER A 686 -35.94 -13.38 -16.98
N LEU A 687 -34.88 -13.18 -16.13
CA LEU A 687 -34.15 -14.26 -15.50
C LEU A 687 -33.85 -13.89 -14.04
N HIS A 688 -34.03 -14.81 -13.10
CA HIS A 688 -33.71 -14.61 -11.67
C HIS A 688 -34.32 -13.34 -11.04
N GLY A 689 -35.44 -12.87 -11.56
CA GLY A 689 -36.07 -11.62 -11.10
C GLY A 689 -35.58 -10.35 -11.79
N TYR A 690 -34.54 -10.42 -12.62
CA TYR A 690 -34.07 -9.33 -13.45
C TYR A 690 -34.81 -9.29 -14.79
N GLY A 691 -35.17 -8.09 -15.24
CA GLY A 691 -35.55 -7.85 -16.62
C GLY A 691 -34.34 -7.61 -17.49
N ILE A 692 -34.34 -8.18 -18.70
CA ILE A 692 -33.34 -7.93 -19.74
C ILE A 692 -33.99 -7.07 -20.82
N TYR A 693 -33.49 -5.84 -20.98
CA TYR A 693 -34.07 -4.84 -21.86
C TYR A 693 -33.09 -4.54 -22.98
N GLU A 694 -33.59 -4.61 -24.23
CA GLU A 694 -32.83 -4.23 -25.42
C GLU A 694 -33.12 -2.76 -25.78
N ASN A 695 -32.06 -1.99 -26.01
CA ASN A 695 -32.15 -0.60 -26.43
C ASN A 695 -32.38 -0.52 -27.96
N SER A 696 -33.53 -0.07 -28.37
CA SER A 696 -33.85 0.10 -29.83
C SER A 696 -33.09 1.26 -30.49
N ASP A 697 -32.54 2.19 -29.71
CA ASP A 697 -31.67 3.26 -30.20
C ASP A 697 -30.19 2.85 -30.23
N PHE A 698 -29.90 1.56 -30.10
CA PHE A 698 -28.55 1.01 -30.14
C PHE A 698 -27.80 1.39 -31.42
N GLN A 699 -26.53 1.74 -31.29
CA GLN A 699 -25.60 2.02 -32.37
C GLN A 699 -24.37 1.13 -32.30
N GLU A 700 -23.84 0.78 -33.49
CA GLU A 700 -22.58 0.05 -33.60
C GLU A 700 -21.41 0.81 -32.95
N ARG A 701 -20.37 0.07 -32.57
CA ARG A 701 -19.20 0.65 -31.86
C ARG A 701 -18.36 1.55 -32.77
N GLY A 702 -18.41 1.37 -34.09
CA GLY A 702 -17.78 2.22 -35.12
C GLY A 702 -18.79 3.01 -35.90
N PHE A 703 -18.47 4.24 -36.24
CA PHE A 703 -19.36 5.12 -37.04
C PHE A 703 -18.57 6.17 -37.84
N LEU A 704 -19.15 6.60 -38.97
CA LEU A 704 -18.64 7.72 -39.74
C LEU A 704 -19.24 9.03 -39.27
N ALA A 705 -18.43 10.06 -39.10
CA ALA A 705 -18.81 11.41 -38.70
C ALA A 705 -18.17 12.46 -39.61
N ASP A 706 -18.75 13.67 -39.64
CA ASP A 706 -18.18 14.80 -40.40
C ASP A 706 -16.92 15.33 -39.67
N TYR A 707 -15.94 15.80 -40.48
CA TYR A 707 -14.64 16.25 -39.92
C TYR A 707 -14.77 17.47 -39.00
N ASP A 708 -15.75 18.36 -39.24
CA ASP A 708 -16.03 19.53 -38.41
C ASP A 708 -16.50 19.18 -36.98
N MET A 709 -16.91 17.95 -36.75
CA MET A 709 -17.30 17.47 -35.41
C MET A 709 -16.13 17.33 -34.44
N ILE A 710 -14.90 17.24 -34.91
CA ILE A 710 -13.72 17.07 -34.06
C ILE A 710 -13.52 18.22 -33.05
N CYS A 711 -13.89 19.44 -33.48
CA CYS A 711 -13.74 20.66 -32.68
C CYS A 711 -15.05 21.11 -32.00
N SER A 712 -16.17 20.39 -32.19
CA SER A 712 -17.45 20.77 -31.63
C SER A 712 -17.53 20.44 -30.15
N ASP A 713 -17.92 21.45 -29.32
CA ASP A 713 -18.30 21.16 -27.95
C ASP A 713 -19.55 20.28 -27.97
N MET A 714 -19.44 19.09 -27.41
CA MET A 714 -20.55 18.18 -27.28
C MET A 714 -21.53 18.73 -26.23
N LYS A 715 -22.64 19.34 -26.70
CA LYS A 715 -23.78 19.72 -25.84
C LYS A 715 -24.93 18.77 -26.13
N ALA A 716 -25.77 18.51 -25.17
CA ALA A 716 -26.95 17.64 -25.29
C ALA A 716 -27.81 18.03 -26.54
N ALA A 717 -27.94 19.32 -26.84
CA ALA A 717 -28.63 19.81 -28.04
C ALA A 717 -27.96 19.46 -29.40
N SER A 718 -26.69 19.05 -29.37
CA SER A 718 -25.93 18.62 -30.56
C SER A 718 -26.12 17.12 -30.83
N LEU A 719 -26.50 16.36 -29.82
CA LEU A 719 -26.63 14.91 -29.88
C LEU A 719 -27.70 14.46 -30.87
N GLU A 720 -28.87 15.08 -30.84
CA GLU A 720 -30.00 14.80 -31.73
C GLU A 720 -29.67 15.03 -33.22
N LYS A 721 -28.86 16.05 -33.50
CA LYS A 721 -28.32 16.31 -34.82
C LYS A 721 -27.32 15.25 -35.25
N TRP A 722 -26.58 14.74 -34.29
CA TRP A 722 -25.45 13.85 -34.52
C TRP A 722 -25.88 12.39 -34.70
N THR A 723 -26.83 11.87 -33.90
CA THR A 723 -27.40 10.52 -34.09
C THR A 723 -28.07 10.35 -35.50
N ARG A 724 -28.46 11.44 -36.12
CA ARG A 724 -29.02 11.46 -37.50
C ARG A 724 -27.94 11.49 -38.60
N GLN A 725 -26.67 11.73 -38.28
CA GLN A 725 -25.55 11.90 -39.22
C GLN A 725 -24.46 10.83 -39.10
N THR A 726 -24.67 9.80 -38.30
CA THR A 726 -23.73 8.69 -38.14
C THR A 726 -24.17 7.50 -38.95
N PHE A 727 -23.20 6.88 -39.65
CA PHE A 727 -23.42 5.66 -40.40
C PHE A 727 -22.70 4.53 -39.67
N PRO A 728 -23.36 3.44 -39.29
CA PRO A 728 -22.75 2.32 -38.60
C PRO A 728 -21.71 1.64 -39.50
N VAL A 729 -20.61 1.18 -38.88
CA VAL A 729 -19.53 0.47 -39.54
C VAL A 729 -19.33 -0.89 -38.89
N GLU A 730 -19.46 -1.96 -39.66
CA GLU A 730 -19.12 -3.30 -39.18
C GLU A 730 -17.62 -3.42 -38.89
N LEU A 731 -17.27 -3.92 -37.74
CA LEU A 731 -15.89 -4.09 -37.29
C LEU A 731 -15.66 -5.43 -36.59
N SER A 732 -14.42 -5.90 -36.67
CA SER A 732 -13.92 -6.96 -35.81
C SER A 732 -13.12 -6.33 -34.66
N LEU A 733 -13.49 -6.65 -33.44
CA LEU A 733 -12.87 -6.15 -32.23
C LEU A 733 -12.29 -7.31 -31.41
N ASN A 734 -10.99 -7.32 -31.26
CA ASN A 734 -10.31 -8.08 -30.23
C ASN A 734 -9.65 -7.09 -29.27
N ASP A 735 -9.41 -7.50 -28.01
CA ASP A 735 -8.77 -6.60 -27.06
C ASP A 735 -7.48 -5.98 -27.60
N GLY A 736 -7.52 -4.66 -27.77
CA GLY A 736 -6.42 -3.91 -28.32
C GLY A 736 -6.22 -4.00 -29.85
N ARG A 737 -7.14 -4.60 -30.60
CA ARG A 737 -7.07 -4.59 -32.07
C ARG A 737 -8.45 -4.42 -32.71
N ILE A 738 -8.57 -3.47 -33.62
CA ILE A 738 -9.78 -3.19 -34.40
C ILE A 738 -9.47 -3.38 -35.86
N VAL A 739 -10.33 -4.05 -36.62
CA VAL A 739 -10.25 -4.19 -38.08
C VAL A 739 -11.64 -3.92 -38.64
N CYS A 740 -11.72 -3.02 -39.60
CA CYS A 740 -12.97 -2.74 -40.30
C CYS A 740 -12.70 -2.47 -41.80
N GLN A 741 -13.71 -2.80 -42.60
CA GLN A 741 -13.82 -2.39 -44.01
C GLN A 741 -14.86 -1.29 -44.08
N VAL A 742 -14.50 -0.15 -44.61
CA VAL A 742 -15.39 1.04 -44.61
C VAL A 742 -15.29 1.79 -45.93
N ALA A 743 -16.41 2.27 -46.42
CA ALA A 743 -16.51 3.11 -47.61
C ALA A 743 -16.83 4.56 -47.20
N ASN A 744 -16.04 5.51 -47.70
CA ASN A 744 -16.38 6.92 -47.64
C ASN A 744 -16.84 7.35 -49.05
N GLU A 745 -18.13 7.49 -49.28
CA GLU A 745 -18.72 7.92 -50.53
C GLU A 745 -18.66 9.46 -50.75
N SER A 746 -18.19 10.22 -49.77
CA SER A 746 -18.07 11.68 -49.82
C SER A 746 -16.73 12.09 -50.44
N ALA A 747 -16.76 13.08 -51.31
CA ALA A 747 -15.55 13.76 -51.79
C ALA A 747 -14.77 14.47 -50.70
N GLU A 748 -15.35 14.64 -49.51
CA GLU A 748 -14.69 15.22 -48.34
C GLU A 748 -14.24 14.13 -47.40
N ASN A 749 -13.11 14.37 -46.69
CA ASN A 749 -12.66 13.45 -45.67
C ASN A 749 -13.69 13.34 -44.54
N LYS A 750 -14.00 12.12 -44.15
CA LYS A 750 -14.84 11.81 -42.98
C LYS A 750 -13.95 11.40 -41.78
N LEU A 751 -14.52 11.39 -40.62
CA LEU A 751 -13.92 10.75 -39.45
C LEU A 751 -14.51 9.34 -39.28
N LEU A 752 -13.65 8.33 -39.28
CA LEU A 752 -14.05 7.04 -38.77
C LEU A 752 -13.79 7.06 -37.25
N ALA A 753 -14.85 7.11 -36.49
CA ALA A 753 -14.85 7.25 -35.04
C ALA A 753 -15.36 5.98 -34.36
N PHE A 754 -14.93 5.78 -33.11
CA PHE A 754 -15.27 4.59 -32.33
C PHE A 754 -15.78 5.00 -30.95
N SER A 755 -16.80 4.32 -30.42
CA SER A 755 -17.19 4.41 -29.02
C SER A 755 -16.14 3.71 -28.11
N ILE A 756 -14.89 4.14 -28.27
CA ILE A 756 -13.69 3.65 -27.60
C ILE A 756 -12.87 4.85 -27.17
N ALA A 757 -12.29 4.80 -25.95
CA ALA A 757 -11.46 5.89 -25.47
C ALA A 757 -10.16 6.03 -26.27
N TRP A 758 -9.84 7.26 -26.65
CA TRP A 758 -8.55 7.57 -27.23
C TRP A 758 -7.43 7.44 -26.19
N ASP A 759 -6.35 6.80 -26.60
CA ASP A 759 -5.12 6.67 -25.84
C ASP A 759 -3.92 6.79 -26.78
N GLN A 760 -2.83 7.39 -26.33
CA GLN A 760 -1.58 7.54 -27.11
C GLN A 760 -1.01 6.18 -27.58
N GLY A 761 -1.47 5.09 -27.00
CA GLY A 761 -1.05 3.74 -27.39
C GLY A 761 -1.69 3.21 -28.67
N TRP A 762 -2.74 3.86 -29.20
CA TRP A 762 -3.34 3.47 -30.46
C TRP A 762 -2.50 3.87 -31.64
N GLU A 763 -2.11 2.92 -32.48
CA GLU A 763 -1.49 3.10 -33.78
C GLU A 763 -2.50 2.66 -34.84
N ALA A 764 -2.63 3.43 -35.97
CA ALA A 764 -3.61 3.17 -37.05
C ALA A 764 -2.92 2.97 -38.40
N TRP A 765 -3.54 2.15 -39.24
CA TRP A 765 -3.17 1.95 -40.64
C TRP A 765 -4.41 1.97 -41.50
N ILE A 766 -4.35 2.68 -42.63
CA ILE A 766 -5.37 2.69 -43.68
C ILE A 766 -4.70 2.07 -44.94
N ASP A 767 -5.24 0.98 -45.45
CA ASP A 767 -4.69 0.20 -46.56
C ASP A 767 -3.21 -0.15 -46.37
N GLY A 768 -2.85 -0.51 -45.14
CA GLY A 768 -1.49 -0.87 -44.75
C GLY A 768 -0.52 0.32 -44.61
N LYS A 769 -0.97 1.58 -44.79
CA LYS A 769 -0.17 2.81 -44.57
C LYS A 769 -0.45 3.40 -43.19
N PRO A 770 0.57 3.84 -42.47
CA PRO A 770 0.36 4.49 -41.17
C PRO A 770 -0.54 5.74 -41.29
N ALA A 771 -1.47 5.87 -40.35
CA ALA A 771 -2.37 7.02 -40.21
C ALA A 771 -2.33 7.55 -38.78
N ASP A 772 -2.56 8.86 -38.61
CA ASP A 772 -2.63 9.48 -37.28
C ASP A 772 -3.98 9.21 -36.65
N THR A 773 -3.97 8.91 -35.34
CA THR A 773 -5.17 8.84 -34.52
C THR A 773 -5.47 10.19 -33.89
N GLU A 774 -6.74 10.56 -33.85
CA GLU A 774 -7.22 11.83 -33.30
C GLU A 774 -8.27 11.59 -32.21
N MET A 775 -8.64 12.64 -31.47
CA MET A 775 -9.64 12.59 -30.41
C MET A 775 -10.92 13.31 -30.87
N LEU A 776 -12.00 12.57 -31.02
CA LEU A 776 -13.33 13.15 -31.18
C LEU A 776 -13.85 13.55 -29.77
N TRP A 777 -14.32 14.80 -29.59
CA TRP A 777 -14.86 15.38 -28.36
C TRP A 777 -13.94 15.27 -27.15
N ASP A 778 -12.63 15.33 -27.36
CA ASP A 778 -11.59 15.21 -26.35
C ASP A 778 -11.57 13.86 -25.59
N ALA A 779 -12.17 12.81 -26.15
CA ALA A 779 -12.29 11.51 -25.51
C ALA A 779 -12.26 10.30 -26.43
N LEU A 780 -13.02 10.31 -27.54
CA LEU A 780 -13.21 9.13 -28.37
C LEU A 780 -12.13 9.01 -29.44
N LEU A 781 -11.77 7.76 -29.75
CA LEU A 781 -10.80 7.40 -30.78
C LEU A 781 -11.39 7.64 -32.16
N CYS A 782 -10.68 8.34 -33.03
CA CYS A 782 -11.01 8.47 -34.44
C CYS A 782 -9.77 8.52 -35.33
N VAL A 783 -9.99 8.27 -36.63
CA VAL A 783 -9.00 8.43 -37.73
C VAL A 783 -9.65 9.18 -38.90
N GLN A 784 -8.86 9.97 -39.59
CA GLN A 784 -9.32 10.67 -40.81
C GLN A 784 -9.39 9.67 -41.96
N LEU A 785 -10.57 9.53 -42.59
CA LEU A 785 -10.83 8.58 -43.68
C LEU A 785 -10.97 9.34 -44.99
N PRO A 786 -10.12 9.09 -46.00
CA PRO A 786 -10.24 9.68 -47.31
C PRO A 786 -11.46 9.12 -48.07
N GLU A 787 -11.76 9.65 -49.27
CA GLU A 787 -12.75 9.12 -50.20
C GLU A 787 -12.35 7.74 -50.69
N GLY A 788 -13.29 6.79 -50.74
CA GLY A 788 -13.10 5.44 -51.30
C GLY A 788 -13.39 4.31 -50.31
N GLU A 789 -13.11 3.09 -50.74
CA GLU A 789 -13.19 1.89 -49.88
C GLU A 789 -11.83 1.62 -49.24
N HIS A 790 -11.81 1.43 -47.91
CA HIS A 790 -10.58 1.29 -47.14
C HIS A 790 -10.65 0.14 -46.14
N GLU A 791 -9.51 -0.54 -45.98
CA GLU A 791 -9.27 -1.36 -44.81
C GLU A 791 -8.59 -0.55 -43.72
N VAL A 792 -9.21 -0.44 -42.54
CA VAL A 792 -8.65 0.27 -41.41
C VAL A 792 -8.30 -0.71 -40.31
N VAL A 793 -7.05 -0.68 -39.87
CA VAL A 793 -6.52 -1.48 -38.76
C VAL A 793 -6.00 -0.58 -37.66
N LEU A 794 -6.44 -0.79 -36.44
CA LEU A 794 -5.88 -0.11 -35.26
C LEU A 794 -5.36 -1.16 -34.29
N GLU A 795 -4.18 -0.89 -33.71
CA GLU A 795 -3.56 -1.75 -32.70
C GLU A 795 -3.09 -0.93 -31.50
N TYR A 796 -3.38 -1.45 -30.30
CA TYR A 796 -2.98 -0.80 -29.05
C TYR A 796 -1.62 -1.31 -28.57
N HIS A 797 -0.70 -0.41 -28.34
CA HIS A 797 0.60 -0.66 -27.77
C HIS A 797 0.75 0.10 -26.47
N VAL A 798 1.11 -0.60 -25.38
CA VAL A 798 1.27 0.04 -24.06
C VAL A 798 2.32 1.15 -24.11
N PRO A 799 1.95 2.42 -23.89
CA PRO A 799 2.89 3.54 -23.93
C PRO A 799 4.01 3.39 -22.90
N GLY A 800 5.23 3.63 -23.33
CA GLY A 800 6.41 3.50 -22.47
C GLY A 800 6.97 2.09 -22.29
N LEU A 801 6.27 1.03 -22.73
CA LEU A 801 6.70 -0.37 -22.54
C LEU A 801 7.99 -0.67 -23.31
N LYS A 802 8.06 -0.30 -24.60
CA LYS A 802 9.27 -0.49 -25.44
C LYS A 802 10.49 0.23 -24.82
N ALA A 803 10.32 1.49 -24.43
CA ALA A 803 11.39 2.29 -23.80
C ALA A 803 11.80 1.69 -22.44
N GLY A 804 10.80 1.28 -21.62
CA GLY A 804 11.02 0.64 -20.34
C GLY A 804 11.80 -0.67 -20.47
N ALA A 805 11.46 -1.51 -21.44
CA ALA A 805 12.15 -2.77 -21.74
C ALA A 805 13.62 -2.51 -22.15
N CYS A 806 13.89 -1.52 -22.98
CA CYS A 806 15.25 -1.11 -23.35
C CYS A 806 16.07 -0.69 -22.13
N VAL A 807 15.52 0.19 -21.27
CA VAL A 807 16.20 0.66 -20.05
C VAL A 807 16.45 -0.49 -19.08
N SER A 808 15.47 -1.35 -18.86
CA SER A 808 15.60 -2.52 -17.97
C SER A 808 16.63 -3.51 -18.52
N GLY A 809 16.61 -3.82 -19.82
CA GLY A 809 17.58 -4.68 -20.48
C GLY A 809 19.01 -4.13 -20.40
N LEU A 810 19.21 -2.84 -20.70
CA LEU A 810 20.51 -2.18 -20.59
C LEU A 810 21.03 -2.21 -19.14
N THR A 811 20.16 -1.92 -18.18
CA THR A 811 20.54 -1.95 -16.75
C THR A 811 20.93 -3.36 -16.31
N ALA A 812 20.20 -4.38 -16.75
CA ALA A 812 20.51 -5.78 -16.45
C ALA A 812 21.86 -6.21 -17.06
N LEU A 813 22.13 -5.82 -18.32
CA LEU A 813 23.40 -6.08 -19.00
C LEU A 813 24.58 -5.39 -18.30
N LEU A 814 24.44 -4.13 -17.88
CA LEU A 814 25.46 -3.42 -17.12
C LEU A 814 25.73 -4.09 -15.76
N CYS A 815 24.69 -4.56 -15.08
CA CYS A 815 24.82 -5.32 -13.83
C CYS A 815 25.55 -6.66 -14.05
N ALA A 816 25.20 -7.39 -15.09
CA ALA A 816 25.85 -8.66 -15.46
C ALA A 816 27.31 -8.46 -15.84
N GLY A 817 27.61 -7.47 -16.69
CA GLY A 817 29.01 -7.11 -17.09
C GLY A 817 29.87 -6.73 -15.89
N GLY A 818 29.32 -5.87 -15.00
CA GLY A 818 30.00 -5.49 -13.74
C GLY A 818 30.28 -6.71 -12.84
N PHE A 819 29.36 -7.67 -12.80
CA PHE A 819 29.54 -8.92 -12.05
C PHE A 819 30.64 -9.80 -12.63
N CYS A 820 30.67 -9.96 -13.95
CA CYS A 820 31.70 -10.73 -14.65
C CYS A 820 33.10 -10.12 -14.46
N MET A 821 33.22 -8.79 -14.53
CA MET A 821 34.48 -8.08 -14.29
C MET A 821 35.01 -8.29 -12.85
N VAL A 822 34.12 -8.23 -11.86
CA VAL A 822 34.50 -8.47 -10.45
C VAL A 822 34.94 -9.93 -10.22
N GLN A 823 34.26 -10.89 -10.86
CA GLN A 823 34.68 -12.30 -10.79
C GLN A 823 36.02 -12.54 -11.52
N GLY A 824 36.21 -11.95 -12.70
CA GLY A 824 37.44 -12.01 -13.45
C GLY A 824 38.65 -11.47 -12.66
N LYS A 825 38.47 -10.32 -11.99
CA LYS A 825 39.50 -9.76 -11.08
C LYS A 825 39.81 -10.68 -9.89
N LYS A 826 38.80 -11.31 -9.29
CA LYS A 826 39.01 -12.28 -8.19
C LYS A 826 39.73 -13.55 -8.64
N ARG A 827 39.42 -14.06 -9.84
CA ARG A 827 40.13 -15.22 -10.42
C ARG A 827 41.59 -14.91 -10.77
N LYS A 828 41.88 -13.69 -11.25
CA LYS A 828 43.26 -13.24 -11.49
C LYS A 828 44.06 -13.01 -10.21
N ALA A 829 43.41 -12.51 -9.16
CA ALA A 829 44.05 -12.28 -7.84
C ALA A 829 44.26 -13.56 -7.00
N GLY A 830 43.62 -14.66 -7.34
CA GLY A 830 43.72 -15.96 -6.64
C GLY A 830 44.59 -17.01 -7.37
N ARG A 831 45.28 -16.65 -8.45
CA ARG A 831 46.33 -17.51 -9.02
C ARG A 831 47.63 -17.22 -8.32
N PRO A 832 48.25 -18.17 -7.55
CA PRO A 832 49.62 -18.03 -7.12
C PRO A 832 50.53 -17.98 -8.35
N SER A 833 51.43 -17.04 -8.36
CA SER A 833 52.51 -16.90 -9.35
C SER A 833 53.41 -18.14 -9.34
#